data_b0f743a0981bce249540495cb99ac315
#
_entry.id   b0f743a0981bce249540495cb99ac315
#
_cell.length_a   1.000
_cell.length_b   1.000
_cell.length_c   1.000
_cell.angle_alpha   90.00
_cell.angle_beta   90.00
_cell.angle_gamma   90.00
#
_symmetry.space_group_name_H-M   'P 1'
#
loop_
_entity.id
_entity.type
_entity.pdbx_description
1 polymer ?
#
loop_
_entity_poly.entity_id
_entity_poly.type
_entity_poly.pdbx_seq_one_letter_code
_entity_poly.pdbx_strand_id
1 'polypeptide(L)'
;MNRRLTRGEIFALLGCLALIAVIAATGMPGRQKVWANLGLDGMQAQTELRLEAGDAYGEYGGGPYLDLPAGTYRLRWRISGDGANAIRLSCSNGVEIAPERLSTDPAVWEDEAVFTLPEAVHSFSIHICFCDGTYLRMDDLRLYSPVYTDRAWAAALLLLGAWLLAVIWRRLDAQGRQALALLALAAVFTSLPVLREDAVLSIDTQFHAARIMNLADGLRSGQLPVRVGGFSYNGYGAATSVFYPDALLVPLALMVLGGASITFVLQLFTVLVNGLTAALMYASARRMPGSREAALCASLLYVCSVYRLRGLYETFMMGQVLAMAVLPLFLLGLWEVCRGEAKRWPLLSAGATLIVQSHMLTTLLCALLALCAVLLCLPAMLRERRLPALLKAAGMTLLLNLWTLVPMVTLCLSGVNTGTMQFGFSGSALELHEVLLPDGFIGLPLLLGAALLAGTKAPADGRAARLCAVFGAGAVLLSTKLFPWSYAVRLTGGLIEVLQFPWRFLTLAVPLLAFAAGCGYASGREGTRMAAAVLALSMLCAGPYVGQVVREGEQMRFGEGTNPYMILPEYQIEGTDVGDTRSRTLLVEGDAQVTAYEKEGTRISCAVSAQSDAVLTLPLFGFAGYEATLDGEPLAVGLGENNRLTVRLPAGAQGTLRVRFVNWPLWRVCDAVSLLTLMAAVSAWVMRRRKRMRVMQSDSSCAR
;
A
#
# COMPACT_ATOMS: atom_id res chain seq x y z
N MET A 1 -16.60 21.29 18.95
CA MET A 1 -16.45 19.93 19.53
C MET A 1 -15.35 19.96 20.62
N ASN A 2 -15.60 20.58 21.78
CA ASN A 2 -14.55 20.87 22.78
C ASN A 2 -14.74 20.16 24.15
N ARG A 3 -15.58 19.12 24.21
CA ARG A 3 -15.68 18.34 25.46
C ARG A 3 -14.56 17.31 25.52
N ARG A 4 -13.82 17.32 26.65
CA ARG A 4 -12.83 16.28 26.95
C ARG A 4 -13.53 14.90 26.99
N LEU A 5 -12.79 13.85 26.67
CA LEU A 5 -13.26 12.49 26.93
C LEU A 5 -13.57 12.35 28.42
N THR A 6 -14.67 11.73 28.76
CA THR A 6 -14.98 11.35 30.13
C THR A 6 -14.02 10.26 30.58
N ARG A 7 -13.87 10.07 31.90
CA ARG A 7 -13.05 8.97 32.44
C ARG A 7 -13.49 7.61 31.87
N GLY A 8 -14.81 7.36 31.77
CA GLY A 8 -15.33 6.12 31.20
C GLY A 8 -14.99 5.95 29.70
N GLU A 9 -15.03 7.03 28.90
CA GLU A 9 -14.63 7.00 27.50
C GLU A 9 -13.12 6.70 27.33
N ILE A 10 -12.28 7.22 28.24
CA ILE A 10 -10.83 6.93 28.26
C ILE A 10 -10.58 5.47 28.61
N PHE A 11 -11.24 4.94 29.65
CA PHE A 11 -11.09 3.53 30.04
C PHE A 11 -11.54 2.58 28.92
N ALA A 12 -12.65 2.87 28.25
CA ALA A 12 -13.10 2.07 27.11
C ALA A 12 -12.11 2.11 25.95
N LEU A 13 -11.52 3.28 25.63
CA LEU A 13 -10.47 3.39 24.61
C LEU A 13 -9.23 2.56 24.97
N LEU A 14 -8.77 2.69 26.23
CA LEU A 14 -7.62 1.91 26.70
C LEU A 14 -7.88 0.40 26.62
N GLY A 15 -9.11 -0.04 26.95
CA GLY A 15 -9.53 -1.43 26.79
C GLY A 15 -9.49 -1.92 25.34
N CYS A 16 -10.00 -1.12 24.38
CA CYS A 16 -9.91 -1.45 22.95
C CYS A 16 -8.45 -1.52 22.46
N LEU A 17 -7.62 -0.56 22.87
CA LEU A 17 -6.20 -0.53 22.48
C LEU A 17 -5.43 -1.71 23.09
N ALA A 18 -5.72 -2.07 24.35
CA ALA A 18 -5.14 -3.24 24.99
C ALA A 18 -5.54 -4.54 24.26
N LEU A 19 -6.80 -4.68 23.85
CA LEU A 19 -7.27 -5.82 23.07
C LEU A 19 -6.53 -5.92 21.73
N ILE A 20 -6.39 -4.81 21.01
CA ILE A 20 -5.62 -4.75 19.76
C ILE A 20 -4.16 -5.16 20.00
N ALA A 21 -3.53 -4.66 21.06
CA ALA A 21 -2.15 -5.01 21.40
C ALA A 21 -2.00 -6.51 21.74
N VAL A 22 -2.97 -7.10 22.45
CA VAL A 22 -2.98 -8.54 22.73
C VAL A 22 -3.11 -9.36 21.47
N ILE A 23 -4.04 -9.00 20.56
CA ILE A 23 -4.22 -9.70 19.29
C ILE A 23 -2.92 -9.62 18.45
N ALA A 24 -2.32 -8.44 18.33
CA ALA A 24 -1.07 -8.26 17.63
C ALA A 24 0.04 -9.12 18.25
N ALA A 25 0.22 -9.08 19.55
CA ALA A 25 1.25 -9.85 20.24
C ALA A 25 1.03 -11.39 20.16
N THR A 26 -0.22 -11.85 20.16
CA THR A 26 -0.54 -13.28 20.05
C THR A 26 -0.47 -13.78 18.61
N GLY A 27 -0.59 -12.90 17.63
CA GLY A 27 -0.41 -13.20 16.20
C GLY A 27 1.06 -13.12 15.74
N MET A 28 1.94 -12.50 16.51
CA MET A 28 3.38 -12.51 16.32
C MET A 28 4.03 -13.67 17.06
N PRO A 29 5.02 -14.31 16.51
CA PRO A 29 5.48 -14.53 15.15
C PRO A 29 4.59 -15.57 14.50
N GLY A 30 3.97 -15.26 13.42
CA GLY A 30 2.98 -16.01 12.67
C GLY A 30 2.74 -17.41 13.23
N ARG A 31 1.71 -17.60 14.05
CA ARG A 31 1.39 -18.91 14.63
C ARG A 31 1.13 -19.89 13.51
N GLN A 32 2.19 -20.54 13.07
CA GLN A 32 2.09 -21.68 12.21
C GLN A 32 1.85 -22.88 13.11
N LYS A 33 0.71 -23.51 12.96
CA LYS A 33 0.53 -24.83 13.55
C LYS A 33 1.46 -25.75 12.75
N VAL A 34 2.43 -26.37 13.43
CA VAL A 34 3.15 -27.48 12.84
C VAL A 34 2.11 -28.55 12.53
N TRP A 35 1.77 -28.73 11.27
CA TRP A 35 0.82 -29.76 10.85
C TRP A 35 1.42 -31.13 10.99
N ALA A 36 2.63 -31.27 10.49
CA ALA A 36 3.43 -32.46 10.66
C ALA A 36 4.91 -32.06 10.73
N ASN A 37 5.62 -32.59 11.71
CA ASN A 37 7.06 -32.71 11.61
C ASN A 37 7.27 -33.94 10.71
N LEU A 38 7.52 -33.69 9.46
CA LEU A 38 7.77 -34.75 8.49
C LEU A 38 9.20 -35.25 8.68
N GLY A 39 9.66 -35.38 9.96
CA GLY A 39 10.95 -35.99 10.23
C GLY A 39 11.15 -37.21 9.31
N LEU A 40 12.37 -37.49 8.96
CA LEU A 40 12.76 -38.56 8.02
C LEU A 40 12.08 -39.93 8.30
N ASP A 41 11.56 -40.12 9.51
CA ASP A 41 10.82 -41.30 9.97
C ASP A 41 9.45 -41.52 9.29
N GLY A 42 8.89 -40.51 8.67
CA GLY A 42 7.57 -40.57 7.99
C GLY A 42 7.67 -40.86 6.48
N MET A 43 8.83 -40.72 5.90
CA MET A 43 9.07 -41.14 4.52
C MET A 43 9.41 -42.65 4.52
N GLN A 44 8.73 -43.44 3.69
CA GLN A 44 8.96 -44.91 3.60
C GLN A 44 10.37 -45.28 3.13
N ALA A 45 11.26 -44.36 2.93
CA ALA A 45 12.63 -44.57 2.52
C ALA A 45 13.56 -43.96 3.55
N GLN A 46 14.17 -44.84 4.32
CA GLN A 46 15.41 -44.62 5.06
C GLN A 46 15.58 -43.28 5.82
N THR A 47 15.94 -43.37 7.07
CA THR A 47 16.28 -42.29 8.00
C THR A 47 17.39 -41.33 7.54
N GLU A 48 18.04 -41.62 6.43
CA GLU A 48 18.93 -40.74 5.67
C GLU A 48 18.70 -41.04 4.19
N LEU A 49 18.03 -40.13 3.45
CA LEU A 49 18.14 -40.14 2.00
C LEU A 49 19.57 -39.67 1.68
N ARG A 50 20.47 -40.61 1.61
CA ARG A 50 21.87 -40.40 1.23
C ARG A 50 22.10 -41.07 -0.12
N LEU A 51 22.21 -40.25 -1.14
CA LEU A 51 22.60 -40.68 -2.47
C LEU A 51 24.08 -40.39 -2.63
N GLU A 52 24.82 -41.33 -3.24
CA GLU A 52 26.27 -41.22 -3.44
C GLU A 52 26.62 -41.27 -4.93
N ALA A 53 27.84 -40.89 -5.25
CA ALA A 53 28.35 -40.92 -6.62
C ALA A 53 28.19 -42.31 -7.22
N GLY A 54 27.38 -42.41 -8.28
CA GLY A 54 27.07 -43.68 -8.96
C GLY A 54 25.62 -44.13 -8.83
N ASP A 55 24.83 -43.50 -7.97
CA ASP A 55 23.37 -43.69 -7.95
C ASP A 55 22.75 -43.13 -9.22
N ALA A 56 21.66 -43.73 -9.67
CA ALA A 56 20.98 -43.27 -10.87
C ALA A 56 20.26 -41.94 -10.61
N TYR A 57 20.38 -40.99 -11.53
CA TYR A 57 19.55 -39.79 -11.48
C TYR A 57 18.07 -40.14 -11.61
N GLY A 58 17.22 -39.49 -10.83
CA GLY A 58 15.80 -39.75 -10.86
C GLY A 58 15.05 -39.26 -9.63
N GLU A 59 13.82 -39.70 -9.51
CA GLU A 59 12.95 -39.39 -8.39
C GLU A 59 13.20 -40.36 -7.23
N TYR A 60 13.61 -39.85 -6.11
CA TYR A 60 13.87 -40.59 -4.89
C TYR A 60 12.91 -40.10 -3.78
N GLY A 61 12.20 -41.04 -3.18
CA GLY A 61 11.30 -40.80 -2.08
C GLY A 61 9.99 -40.14 -2.51
N GLY A 62 8.93 -40.87 -2.34
CA GLY A 62 7.55 -40.36 -2.35
C GLY A 62 6.96 -40.55 -0.97
N GLY A 63 6.26 -39.58 -0.48
CA GLY A 63 5.59 -39.61 0.81
C GLY A 63 5.57 -38.23 1.46
N PRO A 64 5.02 -38.13 2.67
CA PRO A 64 4.47 -39.16 3.59
C PRO A 64 3.02 -39.61 3.31
N TYR A 65 2.45 -39.28 2.16
CA TYR A 65 1.07 -39.68 1.75
C TYR A 65 0.00 -39.22 2.75
N LEU A 66 0.01 -37.89 3.10
CA LEU A 66 -0.89 -37.32 4.08
C LEU A 66 -2.24 -36.96 3.48
N ASP A 67 -3.29 -37.16 4.25
CA ASP A 67 -4.59 -36.58 3.96
C ASP A 67 -4.61 -35.16 4.55
N LEU A 68 -4.71 -34.16 3.65
CA LEU A 68 -4.72 -32.77 4.04
C LEU A 68 -6.09 -32.15 3.77
N PRO A 69 -6.71 -31.48 4.73
CA PRO A 69 -7.92 -30.69 4.48
C PRO A 69 -7.64 -29.49 3.59
N ALA A 70 -8.69 -28.92 3.03
CA ALA A 70 -8.60 -27.64 2.33
C ALA A 70 -7.94 -26.57 3.21
N GLY A 71 -7.04 -25.79 2.64
CA GLY A 71 -6.32 -24.76 3.38
C GLY A 71 -4.96 -24.44 2.78
N THR A 72 -4.31 -23.43 3.36
CA THR A 72 -2.97 -23.01 2.95
C THR A 72 -1.91 -23.67 3.80
N TYR A 73 -0.88 -24.14 3.17
CA TYR A 73 0.22 -24.83 3.80
C TYR A 73 1.55 -24.18 3.42
N ARG A 74 2.53 -24.31 4.32
CA ARG A 74 3.92 -23.95 4.07
C ARG A 74 4.77 -25.18 4.33
N LEU A 75 5.50 -25.61 3.32
CA LEU A 75 6.51 -26.65 3.44
C LEU A 75 7.89 -25.97 3.51
N ARG A 76 8.66 -26.30 4.53
CA ARG A 76 10.05 -25.87 4.67
C ARG A 76 10.95 -27.10 4.67
N TRP A 77 12.04 -27.02 3.95
CA TRP A 77 13.04 -28.09 3.89
C TRP A 77 14.45 -27.54 4.01
N ARG A 78 15.34 -28.43 4.40
CA ARG A 78 16.76 -28.23 4.39
C ARG A 78 17.43 -29.47 3.80
N ILE A 79 18.18 -29.30 2.72
CA ILE A 79 18.87 -30.33 1.99
C ILE A 79 20.34 -29.95 1.87
N SER A 80 21.24 -30.90 2.09
CA SER A 80 22.66 -30.77 1.82
C SER A 80 22.99 -31.58 0.59
N GLY A 81 23.77 -31.07 -0.35
CA GLY A 81 24.14 -31.72 -1.59
C GLY A 81 25.12 -30.90 -2.41
N ASP A 82 25.60 -31.47 -3.51
CA ASP A 82 26.59 -30.85 -4.39
C ASP A 82 26.14 -30.79 -5.85
N GLY A 83 24.84 -30.84 -6.11
CA GLY A 83 24.31 -30.80 -7.46
C GLY A 83 22.96 -30.14 -7.59
N ALA A 84 22.48 -30.03 -8.82
CA ALA A 84 21.15 -29.54 -9.12
C ALA A 84 20.10 -30.60 -8.73
N ASN A 85 19.24 -30.25 -7.77
CA ASN A 85 18.20 -31.12 -7.25
C ASN A 85 16.83 -30.43 -7.32
N ALA A 86 15.75 -31.22 -7.26
CA ALA A 86 14.39 -30.66 -7.33
C ALA A 86 13.49 -31.24 -6.24
N ILE A 87 12.52 -30.42 -5.80
CA ILE A 87 11.39 -30.86 -4.99
C ILE A 87 10.10 -30.62 -5.77
N ARG A 88 9.28 -31.65 -5.88
CA ARG A 88 7.96 -31.65 -6.48
C ARG A 88 6.89 -32.02 -5.46
N LEU A 89 5.77 -31.34 -5.46
CA LEU A 89 4.63 -31.59 -4.59
C LEU A 89 3.46 -32.11 -5.41
N SER A 90 2.90 -33.27 -5.02
CA SER A 90 1.79 -33.89 -5.74
C SER A 90 0.72 -34.46 -4.79
N CYS A 91 -0.43 -34.85 -5.31
CA CYS A 91 -1.50 -35.55 -4.61
C CYS A 91 -1.93 -36.80 -5.36
N SER A 92 -2.88 -37.57 -4.82
CA SER A 92 -3.26 -38.94 -5.21
C SER A 92 -3.42 -39.25 -6.70
N ASN A 93 -3.48 -38.29 -7.58
CA ASN A 93 -3.61 -38.48 -9.02
C ASN A 93 -2.36 -38.03 -9.79
N GLY A 94 -1.23 -37.77 -9.11
CA GLY A 94 -0.04 -37.20 -9.72
C GLY A 94 -0.21 -35.74 -10.15
N VAL A 95 -1.31 -35.09 -9.67
CA VAL A 95 -1.55 -33.70 -9.96
C VAL A 95 -0.55 -32.86 -9.19
N GLU A 96 0.20 -32.05 -9.90
CA GLU A 96 1.17 -31.12 -9.31
C GLU A 96 0.44 -30.00 -8.55
N ILE A 97 0.83 -29.81 -7.28
CA ILE A 97 0.15 -28.86 -6.36
C ILE A 97 0.83 -27.49 -6.38
N ALA A 98 2.14 -27.47 -6.62
CA ALA A 98 2.94 -26.25 -6.67
C ALA A 98 4.06 -26.41 -7.70
N PRO A 99 4.57 -25.29 -8.27
CA PRO A 99 5.71 -25.36 -9.18
C PRO A 99 6.89 -26.07 -8.56
N GLU A 100 7.55 -26.90 -9.38
CA GLU A 100 8.77 -27.57 -9.00
C GLU A 100 9.82 -26.55 -8.52
N ARG A 101 10.49 -26.88 -7.42
CA ARG A 101 11.58 -26.09 -6.88
C ARG A 101 12.90 -26.74 -7.23
N LEU A 102 13.80 -25.96 -7.82
CA LEU A 102 15.11 -26.39 -8.24
C LEU A 102 16.18 -25.80 -7.33
N SER A 103 17.14 -26.65 -6.92
CA SER A 103 18.41 -26.17 -6.38
C SER A 103 19.45 -26.14 -7.50
N THR A 104 20.27 -25.12 -7.53
CA THR A 104 21.43 -25.08 -8.40
C THR A 104 22.68 -25.07 -7.55
N ASP A 105 23.34 -26.24 -7.50
CA ASP A 105 24.68 -26.46 -6.92
C ASP A 105 24.94 -25.79 -5.53
N PRO A 106 24.24 -26.15 -4.46
CA PRO A 106 24.54 -25.63 -3.14
C PRO A 106 25.02 -26.69 -2.17
N ALA A 107 25.96 -26.33 -1.32
CA ALA A 107 26.34 -27.16 -0.19
C ALA A 107 25.18 -27.39 0.79
N VAL A 108 24.29 -26.42 0.93
CA VAL A 108 23.05 -26.52 1.71
C VAL A 108 21.93 -25.74 1.01
N TRP A 109 20.85 -26.44 0.70
CA TRP A 109 19.63 -25.86 0.15
C TRP A 109 18.53 -25.81 1.21
N GLU A 110 18.26 -24.61 1.73
CA GLU A 110 17.14 -24.34 2.61
C GLU A 110 16.14 -23.47 1.85
N ASP A 111 14.91 -23.95 1.69
CA ASP A 111 13.85 -23.21 1.00
C ASP A 111 12.48 -23.54 1.59
N GLU A 112 11.47 -22.82 1.11
CA GLU A 112 10.08 -23.03 1.50
C GLU A 112 9.15 -22.94 0.28
N ALA A 113 8.12 -23.76 0.27
CA ALA A 113 7.01 -23.64 -0.66
C ALA A 113 5.72 -23.33 0.11
N VAL A 114 5.00 -22.33 -0.35
CA VAL A 114 3.63 -22.06 0.10
C VAL A 114 2.67 -22.51 -0.99
N PHE A 115 1.71 -23.35 -0.64
CA PHE A 115 0.73 -23.89 -1.56
C PHE A 115 -0.64 -23.94 -0.89
N THR A 116 -1.70 -23.99 -1.70
CA THR A 116 -3.06 -24.10 -1.20
C THR A 116 -3.81 -25.24 -1.86
N LEU A 117 -4.57 -25.88 -1.03
CA LEU A 117 -5.49 -26.94 -1.42
C LEU A 117 -6.91 -26.34 -1.40
N PRO A 118 -7.55 -26.15 -2.56
CA PRO A 118 -8.92 -25.61 -2.61
C PRO A 118 -9.94 -26.56 -2.02
N GLU A 119 -9.61 -27.85 -2.01
CA GLU A 119 -10.40 -28.93 -1.41
C GLU A 119 -9.50 -29.90 -0.65
N ALA A 120 -10.09 -30.79 0.14
CA ALA A 120 -9.31 -31.82 0.82
C ALA A 120 -8.67 -32.76 -0.19
N VAL A 121 -7.38 -33.03 -0.01
CA VAL A 121 -6.63 -33.97 -0.85
C VAL A 121 -6.22 -35.18 -0.05
N HIS A 122 -6.19 -36.33 -0.74
CA HIS A 122 -5.67 -37.59 -0.21
C HIS A 122 -4.30 -37.83 -0.76
N SER A 123 -3.46 -38.52 0.05
CA SER A 123 -2.13 -38.95 -0.36
C SER A 123 -1.24 -37.80 -0.87
N PHE A 124 -1.24 -36.66 -0.16
CA PHE A 124 -0.26 -35.61 -0.41
C PHE A 124 1.16 -36.19 -0.26
N SER A 125 1.99 -36.00 -1.28
CA SER A 125 3.34 -36.53 -1.35
C SER A 125 4.34 -35.48 -1.80
N ILE A 126 5.54 -35.62 -1.28
CA ILE A 126 6.70 -34.79 -1.59
C ILE A 126 7.69 -35.70 -2.33
N HIS A 127 8.08 -35.29 -3.51
CA HIS A 127 9.03 -35.99 -4.34
C HIS A 127 10.33 -35.22 -4.40
N ILE A 128 11.43 -35.92 -4.13
CA ILE A 128 12.77 -35.36 -4.21
C ILE A 128 13.43 -35.96 -5.43
N CYS A 129 13.88 -35.12 -6.36
CA CYS A 129 14.53 -35.52 -7.58
C CYS A 129 16.02 -35.19 -7.45
N PHE A 130 16.83 -36.24 -7.54
CA PHE A 130 18.28 -36.14 -7.68
C PHE A 130 18.61 -35.99 -9.17
N CYS A 131 19.02 -34.80 -9.57
CA CYS A 131 19.21 -34.47 -10.98
C CYS A 131 20.67 -34.43 -11.39
N ASP A 132 21.55 -34.04 -10.47
CA ASP A 132 23.00 -33.97 -10.69
C ASP A 132 23.73 -33.95 -9.34
N GLY A 133 25.01 -34.26 -9.30
CA GLY A 133 25.83 -34.21 -8.11
C GLY A 133 26.35 -35.57 -7.64
N THR A 134 27.06 -35.60 -6.51
CA THR A 134 27.65 -36.80 -5.92
C THR A 134 26.95 -37.25 -4.64
N TYR A 135 26.20 -36.36 -3.98
CA TYR A 135 25.40 -36.74 -2.82
C TYR A 135 24.22 -35.77 -2.60
N LEU A 136 23.20 -36.31 -1.95
CA LEU A 136 22.02 -35.55 -1.49
C LEU A 136 21.61 -36.05 -0.11
N ARG A 137 21.42 -35.17 0.84
CA ARG A 137 20.97 -35.50 2.19
C ARG A 137 19.87 -34.53 2.62
N MET A 138 18.74 -35.05 3.12
CA MET A 138 17.70 -34.26 3.72
C MET A 138 17.94 -34.09 5.22
N ASP A 139 18.09 -32.85 5.69
CA ASP A 139 18.40 -32.55 7.08
C ASP A 139 17.15 -32.14 7.87
N ASP A 140 16.14 -31.48 7.25
CA ASP A 140 14.90 -31.09 7.88
C ASP A 140 13.77 -30.98 6.85
N LEU A 141 12.55 -31.33 7.26
CA LEU A 141 11.35 -31.22 6.44
C LEU A 141 10.13 -30.98 7.33
N ARG A 142 9.50 -29.83 7.23
CA ARG A 142 8.37 -29.45 8.09
C ARG A 142 7.24 -28.87 7.29
N LEU A 143 6.03 -29.38 7.55
CA LEU A 143 4.79 -28.86 7.00
C LEU A 143 4.05 -28.01 8.05
N TYR A 144 3.72 -26.79 7.68
CA TYR A 144 3.01 -25.82 8.53
C TYR A 144 1.68 -25.44 7.92
N SER A 145 0.69 -25.18 8.77
CA SER A 145 -0.56 -24.56 8.38
C SER A 145 -0.65 -23.16 9.02
N PRO A 146 -0.83 -22.10 8.26
CA PRO A 146 -0.98 -20.76 8.81
C PRO A 146 -2.28 -20.66 9.60
N VAL A 147 -2.23 -19.96 10.74
CA VAL A 147 -3.40 -19.64 11.55
C VAL A 147 -3.67 -18.14 11.44
N TYR A 148 -4.70 -17.77 10.71
CA TYR A 148 -5.12 -16.38 10.59
C TYR A 148 -5.98 -15.93 11.78
N THR A 149 -5.78 -14.68 12.18
CA THR A 149 -6.48 -14.05 13.31
C THR A 149 -7.53 -13.02 12.86
N ASP A 150 -8.00 -13.12 11.62
CA ASP A 150 -8.90 -12.14 10.99
C ASP A 150 -10.16 -11.84 11.80
N ARG A 151 -10.80 -12.88 12.35
CA ARG A 151 -12.01 -12.72 13.18
C ARG A 151 -11.73 -11.92 14.46
N ALA A 152 -10.57 -12.14 15.07
CA ALA A 152 -10.16 -11.40 16.27
C ALA A 152 -9.88 -9.93 15.93
N TRP A 153 -9.18 -9.66 14.82
CA TRP A 153 -8.96 -8.31 14.32
C TRP A 153 -10.26 -7.60 13.96
N ALA A 154 -11.17 -8.28 13.24
CA ALA A 154 -12.48 -7.73 12.90
C ALA A 154 -13.27 -7.34 14.15
N ALA A 155 -13.34 -8.23 15.16
CA ALA A 155 -14.03 -7.96 16.43
C ALA A 155 -13.43 -6.75 17.16
N ALA A 156 -12.10 -6.66 17.26
CA ALA A 156 -11.43 -5.55 17.93
C ALA A 156 -11.66 -4.21 17.23
N LEU A 157 -11.58 -4.19 15.89
CA LEU A 157 -11.82 -3.00 15.08
C LEU A 157 -13.29 -2.56 15.10
N LEU A 158 -14.23 -3.51 15.10
CA LEU A 158 -15.65 -3.20 15.26
C LEU A 158 -15.95 -2.59 16.64
N LEU A 159 -15.36 -3.11 17.72
CA LEU A 159 -15.50 -2.53 19.05
C LEU A 159 -14.92 -1.11 19.12
N LEU A 160 -13.74 -0.89 18.56
CA LEU A 160 -13.12 0.44 18.48
C LEU A 160 -13.97 1.40 17.63
N GLY A 161 -14.48 0.94 16.48
CA GLY A 161 -15.37 1.70 15.61
C GLY A 161 -16.69 2.06 16.30
N ALA A 162 -17.31 1.12 16.97
CA ALA A 162 -18.55 1.34 17.74
C ALA A 162 -18.32 2.34 18.88
N TRP A 163 -17.21 2.24 19.60
CA TRP A 163 -16.83 3.20 20.62
C TRP A 163 -16.65 4.62 20.04
N LEU A 164 -15.88 4.75 18.93
CA LEU A 164 -15.69 6.02 18.23
C LEU A 164 -17.01 6.62 17.79
N LEU A 165 -17.86 5.81 17.17
CA LEU A 165 -19.18 6.22 16.70
C LEU A 165 -20.06 6.70 17.85
N ALA A 166 -20.09 5.98 18.98
CA ALA A 166 -20.85 6.37 20.16
C ALA A 166 -20.36 7.70 20.75
N VAL A 167 -19.03 7.90 20.82
CA VAL A 167 -18.42 9.17 21.29
C VAL A 167 -18.77 10.33 20.38
N ILE A 168 -18.70 10.14 19.06
CA ILE A 168 -19.05 11.16 18.06
C ILE A 168 -20.56 11.46 18.13
N TRP A 169 -21.40 10.43 18.13
CA TRP A 169 -22.87 10.54 18.15
C TRP A 169 -23.40 11.36 19.32
N ARG A 170 -22.83 11.14 20.52
CA ARG A 170 -23.20 11.89 21.73
C ARG A 170 -22.85 13.38 21.67
N ARG A 171 -21.94 13.78 20.79
CA ARG A 171 -21.44 15.16 20.64
C ARG A 171 -22.10 15.92 19.51
N LEU A 172 -22.88 15.24 18.68
CA LEU A 172 -23.56 15.82 17.53
C LEU A 172 -24.98 16.25 17.90
N ASP A 173 -25.41 17.36 17.29
CA ASP A 173 -26.80 17.78 17.21
C ASP A 173 -27.63 16.85 16.32
N ALA A 174 -28.93 17.03 16.25
CA ALA A 174 -29.82 16.17 15.47
C ALA A 174 -29.42 16.13 13.98
N GLN A 175 -29.14 17.29 13.39
CA GLN A 175 -28.68 17.38 12.00
C GLN A 175 -27.31 16.71 11.79
N GLY A 176 -26.39 16.80 12.79
CA GLY A 176 -25.10 16.12 12.74
C GLY A 176 -25.21 14.61 12.78
N ARG A 177 -26.17 14.09 13.55
CA ARG A 177 -26.47 12.65 13.60
C ARG A 177 -27.03 12.17 12.26
N GLN A 178 -27.95 12.95 11.65
CA GLN A 178 -28.47 12.64 10.32
C GLN A 178 -27.35 12.67 9.26
N ALA A 179 -26.48 13.68 9.29
CA ALA A 179 -25.34 13.74 8.38
C ALA A 179 -24.42 12.54 8.55
N LEU A 180 -24.08 12.15 9.80
CA LEU A 180 -23.26 10.98 10.08
C LEU A 180 -23.92 9.69 9.58
N ALA A 181 -25.23 9.54 9.75
CA ALA A 181 -25.97 8.38 9.26
C ALA A 181 -25.93 8.27 7.73
N LEU A 182 -26.12 9.37 6.99
CA LEU A 182 -26.05 9.40 5.53
C LEU A 182 -24.63 9.09 5.03
N LEU A 183 -23.59 9.65 5.68
CA LEU A 183 -22.20 9.37 5.34
C LEU A 183 -21.83 7.91 5.61
N ALA A 184 -22.29 7.35 6.72
CA ALA A 184 -22.09 5.94 7.04
C ALA A 184 -22.79 5.02 6.03
N LEU A 185 -24.04 5.34 5.65
CA LEU A 185 -24.78 4.58 4.64
C LEU A 185 -24.05 4.61 3.29
N ALA A 186 -23.56 5.77 2.86
CA ALA A 186 -22.77 5.89 1.63
C ALA A 186 -21.46 5.08 1.69
N ALA A 187 -20.74 5.12 2.83
CA ALA A 187 -19.53 4.33 3.02
C ALA A 187 -19.81 2.82 3.00
N VAL A 188 -20.89 2.36 3.64
CA VAL A 188 -21.32 0.95 3.58
C VAL A 188 -21.68 0.55 2.15
N PHE A 189 -22.53 1.34 1.47
CA PHE A 189 -22.92 1.06 0.09
C PHE A 189 -21.70 0.90 -0.83
N THR A 190 -20.76 1.84 -0.74
CA THR A 190 -19.53 1.80 -1.56
C THR A 190 -18.54 0.72 -1.14
N SER A 191 -18.76 0.04 -0.02
CA SER A 191 -17.93 -1.08 0.47
C SER A 191 -18.58 -2.45 0.26
N LEU A 192 -19.82 -2.52 -0.26
CA LEU A 192 -20.54 -3.79 -0.44
C LEU A 192 -19.71 -4.87 -1.17
N PRO A 193 -18.93 -4.54 -2.23
CA PRO A 193 -18.14 -5.55 -2.94
C PRO A 193 -17.14 -6.32 -2.08
N VAL A 194 -16.63 -5.70 -1.01
CA VAL A 194 -15.62 -6.32 -0.13
C VAL A 194 -16.17 -6.86 1.18
N LEU A 195 -17.49 -6.77 1.41
CA LEU A 195 -18.13 -7.37 2.59
C LEU A 195 -18.48 -8.86 2.31
N ARG A 196 -17.48 -9.60 1.82
CA ARG A 196 -17.54 -11.00 1.43
C ARG A 196 -16.34 -11.74 2.03
N GLU A 197 -16.23 -13.04 1.83
CA GLU A 197 -15.11 -13.82 2.36
C GLU A 197 -13.80 -13.54 1.61
N ASP A 198 -13.89 -13.26 0.30
CA ASP A 198 -12.74 -13.11 -0.58
C ASP A 198 -12.51 -11.65 -1.00
N ALA A 199 -11.29 -11.28 -1.33
CA ALA A 199 -10.97 -9.97 -1.89
C ALA A 199 -11.43 -9.88 -3.34
N VAL A 200 -11.84 -8.68 -3.78
CA VAL A 200 -12.09 -8.42 -5.20
C VAL A 200 -10.75 -8.45 -5.94
N LEU A 201 -10.64 -9.32 -6.95
CA LEU A 201 -9.51 -9.36 -7.85
C LEU A 201 -9.67 -8.27 -8.90
N SER A 202 -8.70 -7.40 -8.98
CA SER A 202 -8.62 -6.28 -9.92
C SER A 202 -7.22 -6.26 -10.52
N ILE A 203 -6.99 -5.44 -11.54
CA ILE A 203 -5.73 -5.39 -12.31
C ILE A 203 -4.49 -5.31 -11.38
N ASP A 204 -4.49 -4.39 -10.39
CA ASP A 204 -3.32 -4.14 -9.53
C ASP A 204 -3.44 -4.78 -8.14
N THR A 205 -4.44 -5.64 -7.89
CA THR A 205 -4.67 -6.24 -6.56
C THR A 205 -3.46 -7.03 -6.10
N GLN A 206 -2.89 -7.87 -6.97
CA GLN A 206 -1.71 -8.68 -6.69
C GLN A 206 -0.49 -7.82 -6.32
N PHE A 207 -0.22 -6.81 -7.13
CA PHE A 207 0.87 -5.87 -6.91
C PHE A 207 0.76 -5.16 -5.55
N HIS A 208 -0.43 -4.65 -5.22
CA HIS A 208 -0.63 -3.94 -3.96
C HIS A 208 -0.64 -4.87 -2.73
N ALA A 209 -1.10 -6.11 -2.89
CA ALA A 209 -0.95 -7.13 -1.88
C ALA A 209 0.54 -7.44 -1.63
N ALA A 210 1.33 -7.65 -2.70
CA ALA A 210 2.77 -7.86 -2.61
C ALA A 210 3.50 -6.69 -1.95
N ARG A 211 3.08 -5.42 -2.19
CA ARG A 211 3.62 -4.24 -1.50
C ARG A 211 3.45 -4.33 0.02
N ILE A 212 2.24 -4.67 0.49
CA ILE A 212 1.98 -4.79 1.93
C ILE A 212 2.80 -5.94 2.54
N MET A 213 2.94 -7.05 1.81
CA MET A 213 3.75 -8.19 2.23
C MET A 213 5.24 -7.83 2.27
N ASN A 214 5.77 -7.12 1.27
CA ASN A 214 7.14 -6.59 1.28
C ASN A 214 7.39 -5.64 2.45
N LEU A 215 6.41 -4.78 2.75
CA LEU A 215 6.50 -3.86 3.89
C LEU A 215 6.52 -4.62 5.22
N ALA A 216 5.67 -5.64 5.37
CA ALA A 216 5.64 -6.50 6.55
C ALA A 216 6.96 -7.27 6.73
N ASP A 217 7.49 -7.83 5.65
CA ASP A 217 8.75 -8.56 5.66
C ASP A 217 9.95 -7.64 5.99
N GLY A 218 10.01 -6.45 5.39
CA GLY A 218 11.02 -5.45 5.72
C GLY A 218 10.98 -5.00 7.18
N LEU A 219 9.79 -4.81 7.75
CA LEU A 219 9.62 -4.51 9.18
C LEU A 219 10.08 -5.69 10.05
N ARG A 220 9.76 -6.94 9.68
CA ARG A 220 10.22 -8.15 10.38
C ARG A 220 11.74 -8.23 10.36
N SER A 221 12.37 -7.96 9.23
CA SER A 221 13.82 -7.93 9.09
C SER A 221 14.47 -6.68 9.74
N GLY A 222 13.69 -5.82 10.43
CA GLY A 222 14.17 -4.69 11.24
C GLY A 222 14.55 -3.46 10.42
N GLN A 223 14.08 -3.33 9.18
CA GLN A 223 14.20 -2.08 8.44
C GLN A 223 13.17 -1.07 8.95
N LEU A 224 13.60 0.13 9.29
CA LEU A 224 12.72 1.25 9.63
C LEU A 224 13.39 2.57 9.21
N PRO A 225 12.89 3.24 8.17
CA PRO A 225 11.81 2.80 7.25
C PRO A 225 12.26 1.65 6.34
N VAL A 226 11.29 0.89 5.82
CA VAL A 226 11.53 -0.17 4.85
C VAL A 226 11.91 0.46 3.50
N ARG A 227 12.95 -0.07 2.87
CA ARG A 227 13.43 0.36 1.54
C ARG A 227 13.39 -0.77 0.52
N VAL A 228 13.86 -1.95 0.92
CA VAL A 228 13.86 -3.14 0.10
C VAL A 228 13.10 -4.23 0.84
N GLY A 229 11.99 -4.68 0.26
CA GLY A 229 11.20 -5.78 0.81
C GLY A 229 11.71 -7.11 0.28
N GLY A 230 11.92 -8.08 1.16
CA GLY A 230 12.43 -9.41 0.81
C GLY A 230 11.36 -10.45 0.47
N PHE A 231 10.09 -10.05 0.32
CA PHE A 231 9.01 -10.97 -0.01
C PHE A 231 8.92 -11.27 -1.52
N SER A 232 9.11 -10.23 -2.37
CA SER A 232 8.95 -10.35 -3.82
C SER A 232 10.09 -11.12 -4.49
N TYR A 233 9.77 -11.68 -5.67
CA TYR A 233 10.71 -12.41 -6.54
C TYR A 233 11.41 -13.55 -5.79
N ASN A 234 10.62 -14.43 -5.21
CA ASN A 234 11.10 -15.57 -4.44
C ASN A 234 12.12 -15.21 -3.33
N GLY A 235 11.97 -14.02 -2.74
CA GLY A 235 12.86 -13.57 -1.66
C GLY A 235 14.08 -12.77 -2.11
N TYR A 236 14.28 -12.55 -3.40
CA TYR A 236 15.41 -11.74 -3.90
C TYR A 236 15.25 -10.24 -3.59
N GLY A 237 14.02 -9.79 -3.43
CA GLY A 237 13.70 -8.45 -2.96
C GLY A 237 13.33 -7.45 -4.06
N ALA A 238 12.68 -6.38 -3.64
CA ALA A 238 12.27 -5.27 -4.50
C ALA A 238 12.35 -3.93 -3.78
N ALA A 239 12.75 -2.86 -4.49
CA ALA A 239 12.83 -1.51 -3.95
C ALA A 239 11.49 -0.75 -4.04
N THR A 240 10.36 -1.45 -4.08
CA THR A 240 9.02 -0.89 -4.28
C THR A 240 8.68 0.19 -3.26
N SER A 241 9.05 0.00 -1.98
CA SER A 241 8.78 0.94 -0.89
C SER A 241 9.50 2.29 -1.03
N VAL A 242 10.51 2.39 -1.90
CA VAL A 242 11.17 3.66 -2.21
C VAL A 242 10.36 4.47 -3.21
N PHE A 243 9.76 3.82 -4.22
CA PHE A 243 9.03 4.48 -5.31
C PHE A 243 7.54 4.65 -5.03
N TYR A 244 6.97 3.73 -4.26
CA TYR A 244 5.61 3.82 -3.71
C TYR A 244 5.67 4.11 -2.21
N PRO A 245 5.38 5.33 -1.77
CA PRO A 245 5.41 5.68 -0.34
C PRO A 245 4.45 4.81 0.48
N ASP A 246 4.96 4.17 1.53
CA ASP A 246 4.22 3.15 2.29
C ASP A 246 3.87 3.58 3.72
N ALA A 247 4.17 4.83 4.12
CA ALA A 247 3.92 5.28 5.50
C ALA A 247 2.49 5.04 5.99
N LEU A 248 1.51 5.27 5.10
CA LEU A 248 0.09 5.09 5.42
C LEU A 248 -0.34 3.62 5.40
N LEU A 249 0.48 2.73 4.85
CA LEU A 249 0.24 1.27 4.81
C LEU A 249 0.91 0.54 5.99
N VAL A 250 1.81 1.18 6.72
CA VAL A 250 2.48 0.57 7.90
C VAL A 250 1.50 -0.06 8.89
N PRO A 251 0.36 0.57 9.26
CA PRO A 251 -0.60 -0.07 10.16
C PRO A 251 -1.16 -1.40 9.60
N LEU A 252 -1.36 -1.49 8.28
CA LEU A 252 -1.84 -2.69 7.59
C LEU A 252 -0.77 -3.79 7.61
N ALA A 253 0.49 -3.43 7.33
CA ALA A 253 1.62 -4.36 7.41
C ALA A 253 1.83 -4.89 8.84
N LEU A 254 1.65 -4.05 9.87
CA LEU A 254 1.68 -4.49 11.27
C LEU A 254 0.54 -5.45 11.61
N MET A 255 -0.62 -5.32 10.97
CA MET A 255 -1.71 -6.29 11.13
C MET A 255 -1.37 -7.64 10.49
N VAL A 256 -0.72 -7.64 9.31
CA VAL A 256 -0.18 -8.86 8.69
C VAL A 256 0.82 -9.53 9.63
N LEU A 257 1.76 -8.78 10.20
CA LEU A 257 2.68 -9.30 11.21
C LEU A 257 1.97 -9.83 12.46
N GLY A 258 0.82 -9.24 12.82
CA GLY A 258 -0.08 -9.68 13.88
C GLY A 258 -1.01 -10.84 13.49
N GLY A 259 -0.74 -11.53 12.38
CA GLY A 259 -1.46 -12.73 11.95
C GLY A 259 -2.74 -12.47 11.15
N ALA A 260 -3.01 -11.23 10.70
CA ALA A 260 -4.10 -10.97 9.78
C ALA A 260 -3.74 -11.48 8.37
N SER A 261 -4.71 -12.06 7.65
CA SER A 261 -4.53 -12.42 6.25
C SER A 261 -4.44 -11.16 5.38
N ILE A 262 -3.71 -11.26 4.27
CA ILE A 262 -3.63 -10.15 3.32
C ILE A 262 -5.00 -9.86 2.69
N THR A 263 -5.84 -10.88 2.47
CA THR A 263 -7.22 -10.74 2.03
C THR A 263 -8.02 -9.81 2.95
N PHE A 264 -8.03 -10.10 4.25
CA PHE A 264 -8.70 -9.27 5.25
C PHE A 264 -8.15 -7.84 5.28
N VAL A 265 -6.84 -7.68 5.16
CA VAL A 265 -6.18 -6.36 5.17
C VAL A 265 -6.58 -5.51 3.95
N LEU A 266 -6.71 -6.10 2.75
CA LEU A 266 -7.18 -5.41 1.55
C LEU A 266 -8.66 -4.99 1.66
N GLN A 267 -9.50 -5.86 2.20
CA GLN A 267 -10.91 -5.55 2.48
C GLN A 267 -11.03 -4.41 3.49
N LEU A 268 -10.27 -4.48 4.58
CA LEU A 268 -10.22 -3.43 5.59
C LEU A 268 -9.75 -2.09 5.00
N PHE A 269 -8.69 -2.08 4.18
CA PHE A 269 -8.23 -0.89 3.48
C PHE A 269 -9.37 -0.24 2.70
N THR A 270 -10.14 -1.04 1.95
CA THR A 270 -11.27 -0.56 1.13
C THR A 270 -12.36 0.09 1.99
N VAL A 271 -12.75 -0.53 3.10
CA VAL A 271 -13.73 0.03 4.03
C VAL A 271 -13.21 1.34 4.66
N LEU A 272 -11.95 1.35 5.09
CA LEU A 272 -11.34 2.53 5.71
C LEU A 272 -11.21 3.70 4.72
N VAL A 273 -10.79 3.45 3.48
CA VAL A 273 -10.64 4.52 2.49
C VAL A 273 -11.98 5.10 2.06
N ASN A 274 -13.05 4.30 2.01
CA ASN A 274 -14.42 4.79 1.76
C ASN A 274 -14.91 5.70 2.88
N GLY A 275 -14.77 5.26 4.14
CA GLY A 275 -15.13 6.07 5.30
C GLY A 275 -14.29 7.35 5.41
N LEU A 276 -12.98 7.26 5.18
CA LEU A 276 -12.06 8.40 5.19
C LEU A 276 -12.39 9.43 4.10
N THR A 277 -12.70 8.96 2.88
CA THR A 277 -13.14 9.82 1.76
C THR A 277 -14.38 10.63 2.15
N ALA A 278 -15.41 9.96 2.67
CA ALA A 278 -16.63 10.62 3.11
C ALA A 278 -16.36 11.64 4.23
N ALA A 279 -15.59 11.24 5.24
CA ALA A 279 -15.30 12.08 6.41
C ALA A 279 -14.44 13.31 6.05
N LEU A 280 -13.37 13.14 5.28
CA LEU A 280 -12.48 14.24 4.91
C LEU A 280 -13.13 15.21 3.92
N MET A 281 -13.91 14.71 2.95
CA MET A 281 -14.65 15.59 2.05
C MET A 281 -15.66 16.42 2.83
N TYR A 282 -16.46 15.81 3.71
CA TYR A 282 -17.40 16.56 4.56
C TYR A 282 -16.68 17.58 5.46
N ALA A 283 -15.63 17.17 6.16
CA ALA A 283 -14.90 18.05 7.08
C ALA A 283 -14.21 19.22 6.37
N SER A 284 -13.70 19.00 5.16
CA SER A 284 -13.03 20.02 4.35
C SER A 284 -14.05 20.98 3.74
N ALA A 285 -15.09 20.46 3.09
CA ALA A 285 -16.14 21.26 2.49
C ALA A 285 -16.89 22.13 3.52
N ARG A 286 -17.07 21.63 4.74
CA ARG A 286 -17.66 22.40 5.87
C ARG A 286 -16.86 23.65 6.27
N ARG A 287 -15.59 23.75 5.90
CA ARG A 287 -14.70 24.88 6.18
C ARG A 287 -14.50 25.78 4.96
N MET A 288 -14.83 25.31 3.79
CA MET A 288 -14.91 26.15 2.59
C MET A 288 -16.17 27.00 2.64
N PRO A 289 -16.22 28.13 1.92
CA PRO A 289 -17.45 28.94 1.81
C PRO A 289 -18.60 28.07 1.27
N GLY A 290 -19.64 27.92 2.06
CA GLY A 290 -20.81 27.11 1.73
C GLY A 290 -21.61 26.69 2.97
N SER A 291 -22.75 26.05 2.74
CA SER A 291 -23.62 25.59 3.81
C SER A 291 -23.20 24.19 4.31
N ARG A 292 -23.80 23.77 5.42
CA ARG A 292 -23.64 22.40 5.94
C ARG A 292 -24.19 21.37 4.97
N GLU A 293 -25.29 21.69 4.34
CA GLU A 293 -25.98 20.89 3.36
C GLU A 293 -25.13 20.72 2.09
N ALA A 294 -24.49 21.80 1.63
CA ALA A 294 -23.55 21.77 0.52
C ALA A 294 -22.39 20.80 0.79
N ALA A 295 -21.81 20.86 1.99
CA ALA A 295 -20.73 19.98 2.38
C ALA A 295 -21.16 18.50 2.45
N LEU A 296 -22.39 18.26 2.93
CA LEU A 296 -22.96 16.91 3.00
C LEU A 296 -23.23 16.36 1.58
N CYS A 297 -23.90 17.11 0.72
CA CYS A 297 -24.13 16.74 -0.68
C CYS A 297 -22.80 16.48 -1.41
N ALA A 298 -21.81 17.36 -1.26
CA ALA A 298 -20.49 17.22 -1.86
C ALA A 298 -19.81 15.90 -1.43
N SER A 299 -19.92 15.55 -0.15
CA SER A 299 -19.32 14.32 0.37
C SER A 299 -19.99 13.07 -0.18
N LEU A 300 -21.33 13.07 -0.24
CA LEU A 300 -22.11 11.94 -0.78
C LEU A 300 -21.83 11.72 -2.28
N LEU A 301 -21.81 12.81 -3.05
CA LEU A 301 -21.44 12.78 -4.47
C LEU A 301 -20.02 12.24 -4.68
N TYR A 302 -19.08 12.67 -3.86
CA TYR A 302 -17.68 12.30 -3.99
C TYR A 302 -17.44 10.83 -3.67
N VAL A 303 -17.96 10.34 -2.54
CA VAL A 303 -17.74 8.95 -2.13
C VAL A 303 -18.40 7.95 -3.07
N CYS A 304 -19.56 8.31 -3.65
CA CYS A 304 -20.29 7.47 -4.60
C CYS A 304 -19.89 7.68 -6.08
N SER A 305 -18.85 8.50 -6.37
CA SER A 305 -18.50 8.77 -7.77
C SER A 305 -17.98 7.51 -8.47
N VAL A 306 -18.48 7.26 -9.68
CA VAL A 306 -18.15 6.07 -10.48
C VAL A 306 -16.65 6.00 -10.80
N TYR A 307 -16.01 7.13 -11.13
CA TYR A 307 -14.56 7.18 -11.35
C TYR A 307 -13.76 6.63 -10.17
N ARG A 308 -14.12 7.04 -8.94
CA ARG A 308 -13.43 6.58 -7.74
C ARG A 308 -13.70 5.08 -7.48
N LEU A 309 -14.94 4.63 -7.72
CA LEU A 309 -15.32 3.23 -7.53
C LEU A 309 -14.64 2.32 -8.55
N ARG A 310 -14.51 2.75 -9.81
CA ARG A 310 -13.73 2.00 -10.82
C ARG A 310 -12.25 1.93 -10.44
N GLY A 311 -11.66 3.04 -9.96
CA GLY A 311 -10.30 3.05 -9.43
C GLY A 311 -10.10 2.11 -8.25
N LEU A 312 -11.15 1.78 -7.51
CA LEU A 312 -11.11 0.90 -6.35
C LEU A 312 -11.38 -0.57 -6.70
N TYR A 313 -12.27 -0.86 -7.66
CA TYR A 313 -12.76 -2.21 -7.92
C TYR A 313 -12.40 -2.78 -9.30
N GLU A 314 -12.08 -1.95 -10.27
CA GLU A 314 -11.68 -2.39 -11.61
C GLU A 314 -10.15 -2.48 -11.71
N THR A 315 -9.45 -1.47 -11.21
CA THR A 315 -7.99 -1.39 -11.28
C THR A 315 -7.29 -1.60 -9.93
N PHE A 316 -7.96 -1.35 -8.82
CA PHE A 316 -7.39 -1.32 -7.47
C PHE A 316 -6.19 -0.37 -7.34
N MET A 317 -6.30 0.84 -7.86
CA MET A 317 -5.26 1.87 -7.74
C MET A 317 -5.12 2.37 -6.29
N MET A 318 -4.63 1.51 -5.39
CA MET A 318 -4.59 1.72 -3.94
C MET A 318 -3.99 3.08 -3.55
N GLY A 319 -2.85 3.45 -4.13
CA GLY A 319 -2.21 4.75 -3.86
C GLY A 319 -3.05 5.93 -4.32
N GLN A 320 -3.64 5.86 -5.52
CA GLN A 320 -4.45 6.94 -6.08
C GLN A 320 -5.77 7.14 -5.31
N VAL A 321 -6.48 6.05 -4.96
CA VAL A 321 -7.73 6.18 -4.19
C VAL A 321 -7.48 6.68 -2.76
N LEU A 322 -6.32 6.34 -2.17
CA LEU A 322 -5.88 6.88 -0.89
C LEU A 322 -5.58 8.39 -1.01
N ALA A 323 -4.87 8.81 -2.06
CA ALA A 323 -4.64 10.22 -2.37
C ALA A 323 -5.96 10.96 -2.59
N MET A 324 -6.92 10.36 -3.32
CA MET A 324 -8.26 10.94 -3.48
C MET A 324 -8.96 11.13 -2.14
N ALA A 325 -8.83 10.22 -1.19
CA ALA A 325 -9.44 10.39 0.13
C ALA A 325 -8.91 11.62 0.88
N VAL A 326 -7.62 11.96 0.73
CA VAL A 326 -7.00 13.12 1.41
C VAL A 326 -6.99 14.39 0.57
N LEU A 327 -7.29 14.32 -0.73
CA LEU A 327 -7.31 15.45 -1.65
C LEU A 327 -8.23 16.61 -1.20
N PRO A 328 -9.42 16.40 -0.59
CA PRO A 328 -10.23 17.48 -0.06
C PRO A 328 -9.52 18.34 0.99
N LEU A 329 -8.63 17.74 1.79
CA LEU A 329 -7.83 18.50 2.77
C LEU A 329 -6.80 19.39 2.08
N PHE A 330 -6.16 18.90 1.02
CA PHE A 330 -5.26 19.69 0.19
C PHE A 330 -5.98 20.86 -0.47
N LEU A 331 -7.16 20.64 -1.06
CA LEU A 331 -7.98 21.68 -1.69
C LEU A 331 -8.39 22.75 -0.68
N LEU A 332 -8.81 22.35 0.52
CA LEU A 332 -9.08 23.29 1.61
C LEU A 332 -7.83 24.11 1.98
N GLY A 333 -6.68 23.44 2.14
CA GLY A 333 -5.42 24.12 2.45
C GLY A 333 -5.00 25.13 1.38
N LEU A 334 -5.15 24.75 0.11
CA LEU A 334 -4.87 25.62 -1.04
C LEU A 334 -5.80 26.83 -1.06
N TRP A 335 -7.10 26.61 -0.83
CA TRP A 335 -8.08 27.69 -0.68
C TRP A 335 -7.71 28.66 0.45
N GLU A 336 -7.37 28.15 1.64
CA GLU A 336 -7.03 28.95 2.81
C GLU A 336 -5.78 29.82 2.55
N VAL A 337 -4.78 29.30 1.87
CA VAL A 337 -3.57 30.06 1.50
C VAL A 337 -3.86 31.10 0.43
N CYS A 338 -4.62 30.75 -0.62
CA CYS A 338 -4.89 31.65 -1.74
C CYS A 338 -5.93 32.73 -1.42
N ARG A 339 -7.00 32.41 -0.68
CA ARG A 339 -8.19 33.26 -0.51
C ARG A 339 -8.75 33.32 0.90
N GLY A 340 -8.56 32.26 1.72
CA GLY A 340 -9.09 32.18 3.09
C GLY A 340 -8.14 32.78 4.13
N GLU A 341 -7.92 32.07 5.23
CA GLU A 341 -7.04 32.50 6.32
C GLU A 341 -5.61 31.97 6.11
N ALA A 342 -4.70 32.78 5.59
CA ALA A 342 -3.31 32.39 5.30
C ALA A 342 -2.58 31.76 6.51
N LYS A 343 -2.98 32.09 7.75
CA LYS A 343 -2.43 31.47 8.98
C LYS A 343 -2.74 29.98 9.10
N ARG A 344 -3.69 29.44 8.30
CA ARG A 344 -4.03 28.02 8.22
C ARG A 344 -3.19 27.26 7.19
N TRP A 345 -2.10 27.84 6.70
CA TRP A 345 -1.15 27.20 5.81
C TRP A 345 -0.73 25.76 6.22
N PRO A 346 -0.73 25.36 7.54
CA PRO A 346 -0.42 23.96 7.89
C PRO A 346 -1.41 22.93 7.32
N LEU A 347 -2.64 23.33 6.96
CA LEU A 347 -3.59 22.44 6.29
C LEU A 347 -3.12 22.07 4.88
N LEU A 348 -2.54 23.05 4.14
CA LEU A 348 -1.96 22.79 2.83
C LEU A 348 -0.78 21.84 2.94
N SER A 349 0.13 22.10 3.89
CA SER A 349 1.28 21.20 4.11
C SER A 349 0.85 19.79 4.52
N ALA A 350 -0.12 19.66 5.42
CA ALA A 350 -0.64 18.35 5.83
C ALA A 350 -1.29 17.61 4.66
N GLY A 351 -2.16 18.27 3.89
CA GLY A 351 -2.79 17.68 2.71
C GLY A 351 -1.76 17.27 1.66
N ALA A 352 -0.80 18.14 1.33
CA ALA A 352 0.26 17.85 0.37
C ALA A 352 1.14 16.68 0.84
N THR A 353 1.56 16.66 2.11
CA THR A 353 2.37 15.55 2.67
C THR A 353 1.61 14.22 2.59
N LEU A 354 0.33 14.20 2.95
CA LEU A 354 -0.46 12.96 2.87
C LEU A 354 -0.64 12.49 1.42
N ILE A 355 -0.73 13.39 0.43
CA ILE A 355 -0.78 13.02 -0.98
C ILE A 355 0.56 12.47 -1.45
N VAL A 356 1.70 13.09 -1.09
CA VAL A 356 3.04 12.54 -1.36
C VAL A 356 3.17 11.14 -0.79
N GLN A 357 2.71 10.92 0.43
CA GLN A 357 2.75 9.61 1.10
C GLN A 357 1.67 8.61 0.63
N SER A 358 0.88 8.99 -0.37
CA SER A 358 -0.12 8.12 -1.00
C SER A 358 0.24 7.76 -2.43
N HIS A 359 0.47 8.78 -3.31
CA HIS A 359 0.63 8.55 -4.74
C HIS A 359 1.40 9.67 -5.45
N MET A 360 2.53 9.33 -6.03
CA MET A 360 3.43 10.32 -6.65
C MET A 360 2.83 11.04 -7.86
N LEU A 361 2.11 10.34 -8.73
CA LEU A 361 1.47 10.98 -9.90
C LEU A 361 0.33 11.94 -9.49
N THR A 362 -0.43 11.60 -8.44
CA THR A 362 -1.41 12.55 -7.88
C THR A 362 -0.71 13.76 -7.26
N THR A 363 0.48 13.60 -6.67
CA THR A 363 1.28 14.71 -6.17
C THR A 363 1.63 15.68 -7.30
N LEU A 364 2.04 15.16 -8.46
CA LEU A 364 2.34 15.98 -9.64
C LEU A 364 1.09 16.74 -10.14
N LEU A 365 -0.06 16.07 -10.23
CA LEU A 365 -1.32 16.70 -10.59
C LEU A 365 -1.73 17.80 -9.60
N CYS A 366 -1.56 17.57 -8.31
CA CYS A 366 -1.84 18.56 -7.26
C CYS A 366 -0.87 19.75 -7.31
N ALA A 367 0.40 19.52 -7.63
CA ALA A 367 1.37 20.60 -7.83
C ALA A 367 0.99 21.46 -9.03
N LEU A 368 0.56 20.86 -10.14
CA LEU A 368 0.07 21.58 -11.31
C LEU A 368 -1.18 22.41 -10.98
N LEU A 369 -2.16 21.82 -10.30
CA LEU A 369 -3.36 22.54 -9.83
C LEU A 369 -2.99 23.70 -8.90
N ALA A 370 -2.08 23.48 -7.96
CA ALA A 370 -1.61 24.53 -7.04
C ALA A 370 -0.93 25.67 -7.80
N LEU A 371 -0.08 25.36 -8.77
CA LEU A 371 0.57 26.35 -9.63
C LEU A 371 -0.46 27.20 -10.35
N CYS A 372 -1.44 26.59 -11.02
CA CYS A 372 -2.51 27.29 -11.71
C CYS A 372 -3.33 28.18 -10.76
N ALA A 373 -3.70 27.66 -9.59
CA ALA A 373 -4.47 28.41 -8.58
C ALA A 373 -3.67 29.60 -8.02
N VAL A 374 -2.38 29.42 -7.75
CA VAL A 374 -1.48 30.47 -7.27
C VAL A 374 -1.31 31.57 -8.33
N LEU A 375 -1.07 31.19 -9.59
CA LEU A 375 -0.93 32.15 -10.68
C LEU A 375 -2.19 33.00 -10.87
N LEU A 376 -3.37 32.39 -10.85
CA LEU A 376 -4.66 33.11 -10.91
C LEU A 376 -4.92 34.00 -9.70
N CYS A 377 -4.42 33.64 -8.54
CA CYS A 377 -4.59 34.41 -7.31
C CYS A 377 -3.42 35.37 -7.02
N LEU A 378 -2.34 35.33 -7.82
CA LEU A 378 -1.07 36.02 -7.54
C LEU A 378 -1.23 37.53 -7.24
N PRO A 379 -1.99 38.30 -8.02
CA PRO A 379 -2.15 39.74 -7.71
C PRO A 379 -2.76 40.00 -6.33
N ALA A 380 -3.73 39.16 -5.92
CA ALA A 380 -4.34 39.26 -4.59
C ALA A 380 -3.39 38.80 -3.49
N MET A 381 -2.66 37.70 -3.75
CA MET A 381 -1.69 37.13 -2.81
C MET A 381 -0.52 38.08 -2.54
N LEU A 382 -0.05 38.81 -3.54
CA LEU A 382 1.00 39.82 -3.40
C LEU A 382 0.47 41.02 -2.56
N ARG A 383 -0.72 41.52 -2.90
CA ARG A 383 -1.35 42.65 -2.17
C ARG A 383 -1.61 42.33 -0.71
N GLU A 384 -2.05 41.11 -0.42
CA GLU A 384 -2.40 40.65 0.92
C GLU A 384 -1.23 39.95 1.65
N ARG A 385 -0.03 39.97 1.08
CA ARG A 385 1.21 39.40 1.65
C ARG A 385 1.07 37.91 2.03
N ARG A 386 0.42 37.10 1.16
CA ARG A 386 0.16 35.67 1.42
C ARG A 386 1.29 34.72 0.99
N LEU A 387 2.24 35.19 0.16
CA LEU A 387 3.37 34.36 -0.30
C LEU A 387 4.19 33.69 0.82
N PRO A 388 4.48 34.36 1.97
CA PRO A 388 5.17 33.70 3.07
C PRO A 388 4.43 32.47 3.63
N ALA A 389 3.10 32.47 3.58
CA ALA A 389 2.31 31.29 4.00
C ALA A 389 2.44 30.14 3.02
N LEU A 390 2.46 30.43 1.71
CA LEU A 390 2.71 29.43 0.66
C LEU A 390 4.11 28.82 0.80
N LEU A 391 5.16 29.66 0.95
CA LEU A 391 6.53 29.21 1.13
C LEU A 391 6.71 28.36 2.40
N LYS A 392 6.07 28.74 3.51
CA LYS A 392 6.06 27.92 4.74
C LYS A 392 5.39 26.56 4.51
N ALA A 393 4.26 26.54 3.79
CA ALA A 393 3.59 25.28 3.46
C ALA A 393 4.46 24.39 2.57
N ALA A 394 5.06 24.93 1.53
CA ALA A 394 5.94 24.21 0.61
C ALA A 394 7.19 23.69 1.33
N GLY A 395 7.89 24.54 2.10
CA GLY A 395 9.07 24.15 2.85
C GLY A 395 8.80 23.08 3.90
N MET A 396 7.68 23.21 4.63
CA MET A 396 7.27 22.17 5.59
C MET A 396 6.92 20.85 4.88
N THR A 397 6.23 20.90 3.74
CA THR A 397 5.92 19.70 2.94
C THR A 397 7.22 19.02 2.47
N LEU A 398 8.19 19.79 1.97
CA LEU A 398 9.48 19.26 1.55
C LEU A 398 10.20 18.58 2.72
N LEU A 399 10.35 19.26 3.85
CA LEU A 399 11.04 18.72 5.03
C LEU A 399 10.38 17.44 5.55
N LEU A 400 9.04 17.37 5.57
CA LEU A 400 8.30 16.17 6.00
C LEU A 400 8.45 14.99 5.04
N ASN A 401 8.88 15.20 3.79
CA ASN A 401 8.95 14.16 2.76
C ASN A 401 10.37 13.89 2.26
N LEU A 402 11.42 14.50 2.84
CA LEU A 402 12.81 14.21 2.46
C LEU A 402 13.15 12.73 2.53
N TRP A 403 12.63 12.04 3.54
CA TRP A 403 12.84 10.61 3.78
C TRP A 403 12.27 9.71 2.67
N THR A 404 11.35 10.21 1.83
CA THR A 404 10.80 9.53 0.65
C THR A 404 11.44 10.03 -0.64
N LEU A 405 11.53 11.37 -0.79
CA LEU A 405 11.96 11.99 -2.05
C LEU A 405 13.45 11.77 -2.33
N VAL A 406 14.30 11.85 -1.32
CA VAL A 406 15.77 11.70 -1.52
C VAL A 406 16.15 10.27 -1.88
N PRO A 407 15.68 9.20 -1.18
CA PRO A 407 15.90 7.83 -1.61
C PRO A 407 15.39 7.54 -3.01
N MET A 408 14.19 8.02 -3.36
CA MET A 408 13.62 7.85 -4.68
C MET A 408 14.52 8.44 -5.78
N VAL A 409 14.94 9.69 -5.64
CA VAL A 409 15.81 10.35 -6.61
C VAL A 409 17.16 9.64 -6.71
N THR A 410 17.77 9.27 -5.58
CA THR A 410 19.08 8.62 -5.57
C THR A 410 19.05 7.24 -6.23
N LEU A 411 17.98 6.45 -6.04
CA LEU A 411 17.84 5.15 -6.70
C LEU A 411 17.53 5.31 -8.20
N CYS A 412 16.73 6.30 -8.61
CA CYS A 412 16.55 6.62 -10.03
C CYS A 412 17.90 6.91 -10.70
N LEU A 413 18.76 7.69 -10.04
CA LEU A 413 20.10 8.02 -10.56
C LEU A 413 21.08 6.83 -10.52
N SER A 414 20.79 5.80 -9.75
CA SER A 414 21.58 4.57 -9.64
C SER A 414 21.15 3.47 -10.61
N GLY A 415 20.30 3.78 -11.60
CA GLY A 415 19.89 2.81 -12.63
C GLY A 415 18.80 1.84 -12.18
N VAL A 416 17.98 2.20 -11.19
CA VAL A 416 16.79 1.42 -10.88
C VAL A 416 15.66 1.78 -11.84
N ASN A 417 15.08 0.76 -12.51
CA ASN A 417 13.97 0.93 -13.43
C ASN A 417 12.72 1.41 -12.70
N THR A 418 12.14 2.52 -13.11
CA THR A 418 10.95 3.13 -12.51
C THR A 418 9.63 2.66 -13.09
N GLY A 419 9.66 1.67 -13.98
CA GLY A 419 8.44 1.09 -14.55
C GLY A 419 7.74 2.02 -15.52
N THR A 420 8.46 2.57 -16.48
CA THR A 420 7.85 3.37 -17.57
C THR A 420 7.23 2.47 -18.63
N MET A 421 6.13 1.79 -18.30
CA MET A 421 5.30 1.20 -19.36
C MET A 421 4.70 2.31 -20.21
N GLN A 422 5.02 2.32 -21.48
CA GLN A 422 4.43 3.23 -22.45
C GLN A 422 3.06 2.72 -22.87
N PHE A 423 2.00 3.25 -22.27
CA PHE A 423 0.62 2.86 -22.55
C PHE A 423 -0.03 3.62 -23.74
N GLY A 424 0.74 4.32 -24.56
CA GLY A 424 0.17 5.14 -25.63
C GLY A 424 -0.69 6.28 -25.08
N PHE A 425 -0.08 7.20 -24.37
CA PHE A 425 -0.70 8.28 -23.60
C PHE A 425 -1.88 8.96 -24.33
N SER A 426 -1.68 9.45 -25.55
CA SER A 426 -2.71 10.16 -26.32
C SER A 426 -3.91 9.26 -26.67
N GLY A 427 -3.68 7.96 -26.92
CA GLY A 427 -4.72 6.98 -27.27
C GLY A 427 -5.61 6.59 -26.10
N SER A 428 -5.12 6.73 -24.87
CA SER A 428 -5.85 6.39 -23.65
C SER A 428 -6.72 7.52 -23.08
N ALA A 429 -6.83 8.65 -23.80
CA ALA A 429 -7.79 9.70 -23.47
C ALA A 429 -9.23 9.22 -23.72
N LEU A 430 -10.15 9.63 -22.84
CA LEU A 430 -11.53 9.18 -22.84
C LEU A 430 -12.36 9.84 -23.96
N GLU A 431 -13.33 9.10 -24.46
CA GLU A 431 -14.39 9.71 -25.26
C GLU A 431 -15.32 10.54 -24.38
N LEU A 432 -15.91 11.59 -24.94
CA LEU A 432 -16.77 12.48 -24.16
C LEU A 432 -18.01 11.76 -23.57
N HIS A 433 -18.53 10.79 -24.29
CA HIS A 433 -19.68 10.01 -23.84
C HIS A 433 -19.33 9.13 -22.64
N GLU A 434 -18.13 8.54 -22.56
CA GLU A 434 -17.68 7.74 -21.41
C GLU A 434 -17.64 8.58 -20.11
N VAL A 435 -17.42 9.87 -20.25
CA VAL A 435 -17.34 10.79 -19.12
C VAL A 435 -18.72 11.29 -18.68
N LEU A 436 -19.61 11.61 -19.64
CA LEU A 436 -20.84 12.38 -19.39
C LEU A 436 -22.12 11.54 -19.32
N LEU A 437 -22.11 10.26 -19.71
CA LEU A 437 -23.28 9.40 -19.57
C LEU A 437 -23.74 9.29 -18.09
N PRO A 438 -24.99 8.94 -17.81
CA PRO A 438 -25.50 8.82 -16.44
C PRO A 438 -24.66 7.92 -15.54
N ASP A 439 -24.14 6.83 -16.09
CA ASP A 439 -23.24 5.83 -15.48
C ASP A 439 -21.75 6.08 -15.82
N GLY A 440 -21.44 7.19 -16.50
CA GLY A 440 -20.10 7.58 -16.87
C GLY A 440 -19.24 8.02 -15.68
N PHE A 441 -17.99 8.32 -15.94
CA PHE A 441 -17.00 8.66 -14.89
C PHE A 441 -17.38 9.88 -14.03
N ILE A 442 -18.01 10.91 -14.60
CA ILE A 442 -18.57 12.05 -13.86
C ILE A 442 -20.00 11.74 -13.42
N GLY A 443 -20.81 11.19 -14.31
CA GLY A 443 -22.17 10.75 -14.05
C GLY A 443 -23.19 11.87 -13.84
N LEU A 444 -24.47 11.49 -13.94
CA LEU A 444 -25.60 12.41 -13.85
C LEU A 444 -25.66 13.23 -12.54
N PRO A 445 -25.36 12.67 -11.35
CA PRO A 445 -25.48 13.46 -10.11
C PRO A 445 -24.58 14.68 -10.07
N LEU A 446 -23.34 14.57 -10.54
CA LEU A 446 -22.38 15.67 -10.58
C LEU A 446 -22.77 16.71 -11.64
N LEU A 447 -23.19 16.27 -12.82
CA LEU A 447 -23.61 17.13 -13.92
C LEU A 447 -24.86 17.95 -13.54
N LEU A 448 -25.85 17.31 -12.95
CA LEU A 448 -27.09 17.96 -12.50
C LEU A 448 -26.77 19.02 -11.42
N GLY A 449 -25.95 18.69 -10.44
CA GLY A 449 -25.57 19.64 -9.39
C GLY A 449 -24.76 20.83 -9.92
N ALA A 450 -23.87 20.60 -10.91
CA ALA A 450 -23.15 21.68 -11.59
C ALA A 450 -24.09 22.58 -12.41
N ALA A 451 -25.08 22.01 -13.10
CA ALA A 451 -26.12 22.75 -13.84
C ALA A 451 -27.00 23.57 -12.88
N LEU A 452 -27.39 23.01 -11.73
CA LEU A 452 -28.12 23.75 -10.70
C LEU A 452 -27.30 24.95 -10.19
N LEU A 453 -25.99 24.79 -9.96
CA LEU A 453 -25.11 25.89 -9.57
C LEU A 453 -25.08 27.00 -10.63
N ALA A 454 -24.99 26.64 -11.92
CA ALA A 454 -24.98 27.60 -13.03
C ALA A 454 -26.30 28.41 -13.12
N GLY A 455 -27.44 27.80 -12.79
CA GLY A 455 -28.76 28.43 -12.78
C GLY A 455 -29.03 29.30 -11.58
N THR A 456 -28.19 29.28 -10.55
CA THR A 456 -28.43 30.10 -9.34
C THR A 456 -27.76 31.46 -9.41
N LYS A 457 -28.48 32.54 -8.96
CA LYS A 457 -27.86 33.83 -8.61
C LYS A 457 -27.02 33.59 -7.35
N ALA A 458 -25.74 33.31 -7.53
CA ALA A 458 -24.89 32.91 -6.43
C ALA A 458 -24.75 34.02 -5.39
N PRO A 459 -24.90 33.70 -4.09
CA PRO A 459 -24.51 34.57 -3.01
C PRO A 459 -23.02 34.92 -3.07
N ALA A 460 -22.56 35.94 -2.33
CA ALA A 460 -21.17 36.41 -2.32
C ALA A 460 -20.14 35.27 -2.09
N ASP A 461 -20.56 34.17 -1.43
CA ASP A 461 -19.78 32.96 -1.14
C ASP A 461 -19.65 31.98 -2.32
N GLY A 462 -20.35 32.21 -3.43
CA GLY A 462 -20.35 31.32 -4.60
C GLY A 462 -19.06 31.31 -5.43
N ARG A 463 -18.09 32.17 -5.13
CA ARG A 463 -16.80 32.22 -5.86
C ARG A 463 -16.02 30.92 -5.75
N ALA A 464 -15.96 30.32 -4.55
CA ALA A 464 -15.26 29.05 -4.34
C ALA A 464 -15.87 27.93 -5.19
N ALA A 465 -17.21 27.79 -5.17
CA ALA A 465 -17.93 26.80 -5.95
C ALA A 465 -17.73 26.98 -7.46
N ARG A 466 -17.78 28.24 -7.95
CA ARG A 466 -17.54 28.53 -9.39
C ARG A 466 -16.11 28.23 -9.80
N LEU A 467 -15.10 28.59 -8.99
CA LEU A 467 -13.71 28.23 -9.26
C LEU A 467 -13.53 26.72 -9.31
N CYS A 468 -14.10 26.00 -8.36
CA CYS A 468 -14.08 24.54 -8.38
C CYS A 468 -14.79 23.96 -9.62
N ALA A 469 -15.90 24.54 -10.05
CA ALA A 469 -16.57 24.14 -11.28
C ALA A 469 -15.70 24.37 -12.53
N VAL A 470 -15.03 25.53 -12.63
CA VAL A 470 -14.15 25.87 -13.76
C VAL A 470 -12.92 24.95 -13.81
N PHE A 471 -12.22 24.78 -12.68
CA PHE A 471 -11.08 23.89 -12.62
C PHE A 471 -11.48 22.41 -12.85
N GLY A 472 -12.62 22.01 -12.29
CA GLY A 472 -13.16 20.67 -12.49
C GLY A 472 -13.51 20.40 -13.95
N ALA A 473 -14.21 21.35 -14.63
CA ALA A 473 -14.51 21.25 -16.06
C ALA A 473 -13.23 21.26 -16.92
N GLY A 474 -12.25 22.07 -16.59
CA GLY A 474 -10.94 22.07 -17.23
C GLY A 474 -10.23 20.72 -17.11
N ALA A 475 -10.28 20.10 -15.91
CA ALA A 475 -9.72 18.78 -15.69
C ALA A 475 -10.50 17.67 -16.42
N VAL A 476 -11.83 17.80 -16.56
CA VAL A 476 -12.62 16.92 -17.45
C VAL A 476 -12.16 17.06 -18.89
N LEU A 477 -12.02 18.28 -19.42
CA LEU A 477 -11.55 18.50 -20.77
C LEU A 477 -10.18 17.81 -20.99
N LEU A 478 -9.25 17.97 -20.04
CA LEU A 478 -7.93 17.34 -20.08
C LEU A 478 -7.98 15.81 -19.97
N SER A 479 -9.08 15.21 -19.52
CA SER A 479 -9.22 13.75 -19.49
C SER A 479 -9.70 13.16 -20.81
N THR A 480 -10.14 13.98 -21.76
CA THR A 480 -10.82 13.57 -22.99
C THR A 480 -9.98 13.75 -24.25
N LYS A 481 -10.39 13.09 -25.32
CA LYS A 481 -9.83 13.25 -26.68
C LYS A 481 -10.12 14.63 -27.32
N LEU A 482 -10.98 15.46 -26.69
CA LEU A 482 -11.21 16.85 -27.14
C LEU A 482 -9.96 17.72 -26.95
N PHE A 483 -9.11 17.38 -25.99
CA PHE A 483 -7.84 18.05 -25.80
C PHE A 483 -6.78 17.46 -26.77
N PRO A 484 -6.01 18.29 -27.48
CA PRO A 484 -5.08 17.82 -28.52
C PRO A 484 -3.81 17.22 -27.92
N TRP A 485 -3.91 16.07 -27.28
CA TRP A 485 -2.83 15.39 -26.55
C TRP A 485 -1.61 15.11 -27.41
N SER A 486 -1.78 14.68 -28.65
CA SER A 486 -0.65 14.41 -29.57
C SER A 486 0.21 15.66 -29.79
N TYR A 487 -0.41 16.85 -29.83
CA TYR A 487 0.32 18.11 -29.90
C TYR A 487 1.01 18.45 -28.57
N ALA A 488 0.36 18.26 -27.45
CA ALA A 488 0.93 18.49 -26.12
C ALA A 488 2.14 17.59 -25.85
N VAL A 489 2.07 16.30 -26.24
CA VAL A 489 3.21 15.36 -26.16
C VAL A 489 4.39 15.88 -26.97
N ARG A 490 4.17 16.30 -28.22
CA ARG A 490 5.25 16.88 -29.05
C ARG A 490 5.85 18.14 -28.45
N LEU A 491 5.01 19.04 -27.96
CA LEU A 491 5.44 20.31 -27.36
C LEU A 491 6.30 20.11 -26.12
N THR A 492 5.97 19.10 -25.30
CA THR A 492 6.68 18.78 -24.05
C THR A 492 7.85 17.80 -24.25
N GLY A 493 8.12 17.37 -25.49
CA GLY A 493 9.14 16.34 -25.77
C GLY A 493 8.85 15.01 -25.07
N GLY A 494 7.57 14.67 -24.88
CA GLY A 494 7.15 13.45 -24.17
C GLY A 494 7.06 13.58 -22.64
N LEU A 495 7.49 14.69 -22.05
CA LEU A 495 7.52 14.83 -20.59
C LEU A 495 6.12 14.63 -19.93
N ILE A 496 5.04 15.03 -20.63
CA ILE A 496 3.66 14.86 -20.13
C ILE A 496 3.25 13.39 -19.98
N GLU A 497 3.90 12.47 -20.71
CA GLU A 497 3.62 11.03 -20.69
C GLU A 497 3.96 10.38 -19.35
N VAL A 498 4.75 11.04 -18.50
CA VAL A 498 4.97 10.65 -17.10
C VAL A 498 3.64 10.49 -16.35
N LEU A 499 2.59 11.21 -16.74
CA LEU A 499 1.24 11.04 -16.17
C LEU A 499 0.60 9.70 -16.52
N GLN A 500 1.15 8.94 -17.46
CA GLN A 500 0.71 7.64 -17.99
C GLN A 500 -0.63 7.71 -18.75
N PHE A 501 -1.65 8.41 -18.22
CA PHE A 501 -3.00 8.45 -18.79
C PHE A 501 -3.65 9.83 -18.64
N PRO A 502 -4.24 10.42 -19.69
CA PRO A 502 -5.02 11.66 -19.59
C PRO A 502 -6.21 11.55 -18.62
N TRP A 503 -6.87 10.41 -18.54
CA TRP A 503 -8.02 10.23 -17.65
C TRP A 503 -7.68 10.42 -16.15
N ARG A 504 -6.40 10.42 -15.76
CA ARG A 504 -5.98 10.75 -14.38
C ARG A 504 -6.35 12.16 -13.94
N PHE A 505 -6.58 13.09 -14.88
CA PHE A 505 -7.11 14.42 -14.54
C PHE A 505 -8.49 14.35 -13.86
N LEU A 506 -9.26 13.27 -14.05
CA LEU A 506 -10.51 13.04 -13.30
C LEU A 506 -10.28 12.92 -11.79
N THR A 507 -9.08 12.55 -11.35
CA THR A 507 -8.70 12.57 -9.93
C THR A 507 -8.88 13.96 -9.31
N LEU A 508 -8.61 15.02 -10.07
CA LEU A 508 -8.83 16.41 -9.66
C LEU A 508 -10.28 16.87 -9.96
N ALA A 509 -10.82 16.46 -11.11
CA ALA A 509 -12.14 16.88 -11.56
C ALA A 509 -13.24 16.49 -10.58
N VAL A 510 -13.24 15.23 -10.13
CA VAL A 510 -14.35 14.69 -9.31
C VAL A 510 -14.53 15.41 -7.98
N PRO A 511 -13.53 15.64 -7.10
CA PRO A 511 -13.73 16.35 -5.84
C PRO A 511 -14.06 17.83 -6.04
N LEU A 512 -13.51 18.47 -7.09
CA LEU A 512 -13.82 19.87 -7.42
C LEU A 512 -15.27 20.01 -7.86
N LEU A 513 -15.73 19.16 -8.78
CA LEU A 513 -17.13 19.13 -9.25
C LEU A 513 -18.09 18.70 -8.14
N ALA A 514 -17.69 17.77 -7.26
CA ALA A 514 -18.51 17.35 -6.14
C ALA A 514 -18.78 18.50 -5.17
N PHE A 515 -17.78 19.34 -4.88
CA PHE A 515 -17.97 20.53 -4.07
C PHE A 515 -18.90 21.56 -4.77
N ALA A 516 -18.64 21.83 -6.06
CA ALA A 516 -19.46 22.75 -6.85
C ALA A 516 -20.92 22.26 -6.95
N ALA A 517 -21.13 20.98 -7.29
CA ALA A 517 -22.46 20.36 -7.37
C ALA A 517 -23.17 20.35 -6.01
N GLY A 518 -22.46 20.07 -4.92
CA GLY A 518 -23.00 20.15 -3.57
C GLY A 518 -23.55 21.53 -3.22
N CYS A 519 -22.84 22.59 -3.63
CA CYS A 519 -23.33 23.97 -3.50
C CYS A 519 -24.56 24.21 -4.37
N GLY A 520 -24.62 23.66 -5.59
CA GLY A 520 -25.79 23.76 -6.47
C GLY A 520 -27.03 23.11 -5.87
N TYR A 521 -26.92 21.89 -5.36
CA TYR A 521 -28.04 21.17 -4.71
C TYR A 521 -28.56 21.88 -3.45
N ALA A 522 -27.65 22.47 -2.67
CA ALA A 522 -28.01 23.14 -1.41
C ALA A 522 -28.54 24.58 -1.59
N SER A 523 -28.50 25.14 -2.80
CA SER A 523 -28.94 26.51 -3.06
C SER A 523 -30.41 26.71 -2.72
N GLY A 524 -30.67 27.62 -1.72
CA GLY A 524 -32.03 27.97 -1.28
C GLY A 524 -32.78 26.81 -0.55
N ARG A 525 -32.08 25.81 -0.07
CA ARG A 525 -32.68 24.62 0.59
C ARG A 525 -31.99 24.36 1.91
N GLU A 526 -32.77 24.15 2.96
CA GLU A 526 -32.29 23.82 4.29
C GLU A 526 -32.62 22.38 4.67
N GLY A 527 -31.78 21.77 5.50
CA GLY A 527 -31.98 20.46 6.07
C GLY A 527 -31.42 19.30 5.22
N THR A 528 -31.51 18.09 5.77
CA THR A 528 -30.86 16.88 5.24
C THR A 528 -31.66 16.15 4.14
N ARG A 529 -32.89 16.60 3.85
CA ARG A 529 -33.76 15.95 2.84
C ARG A 529 -33.16 15.95 1.44
N MET A 530 -32.58 17.10 1.04
CA MET A 530 -31.89 17.20 -0.25
C MET A 530 -30.65 16.29 -0.30
N ALA A 531 -29.88 16.21 0.79
CA ALA A 531 -28.74 15.32 0.86
C ALA A 531 -29.15 13.84 0.77
N ALA A 532 -30.28 13.46 1.38
CA ALA A 532 -30.83 12.11 1.22
C ALA A 532 -31.24 11.82 -0.23
N ALA A 533 -31.87 12.79 -0.91
CA ALA A 533 -32.21 12.66 -2.33
C ALA A 533 -30.94 12.54 -3.22
N VAL A 534 -29.91 13.35 -2.93
CA VAL A 534 -28.63 13.27 -3.62
C VAL A 534 -27.96 11.91 -3.41
N LEU A 535 -28.00 11.35 -2.19
CA LEU A 535 -27.51 10.02 -1.92
C LEU A 535 -28.27 8.98 -2.71
N ALA A 536 -29.62 9.01 -2.69
CA ALA A 536 -30.45 8.08 -3.44
C ALA A 536 -30.14 8.15 -4.95
N LEU A 537 -30.03 9.35 -5.53
CA LEU A 537 -29.64 9.52 -6.94
C LEU A 537 -28.24 8.97 -7.21
N SER A 538 -27.27 9.23 -6.33
CA SER A 538 -25.90 8.72 -6.46
C SER A 538 -25.85 7.19 -6.37
N MET A 539 -26.64 6.60 -5.47
CA MET A 539 -26.76 5.14 -5.34
C MET A 539 -27.47 4.52 -6.57
N LEU A 540 -28.48 5.18 -7.14
CA LEU A 540 -29.13 4.72 -8.37
C LEU A 540 -28.16 4.73 -9.56
N CYS A 541 -27.31 5.77 -9.68
CA CYS A 541 -26.35 5.86 -10.78
C CYS A 541 -25.13 4.95 -10.61
N ALA A 542 -24.60 4.80 -9.39
CA ALA A 542 -23.48 3.93 -9.08
C ALA A 542 -23.89 2.47 -8.82
N GLY A 543 -25.17 2.22 -8.53
CA GLY A 543 -25.72 0.92 -8.16
C GLY A 543 -25.50 -0.17 -9.19
N PRO A 544 -25.75 0.06 -10.49
CA PRO A 544 -25.46 -0.93 -11.53
C PRO A 544 -24.02 -1.41 -11.50
N TYR A 545 -23.05 -0.49 -11.40
CA TYR A 545 -21.64 -0.84 -11.33
C TYR A 545 -21.29 -1.60 -10.03
N VAL A 546 -21.72 -1.09 -8.86
CA VAL A 546 -21.50 -1.79 -7.57
C VAL A 546 -22.14 -3.16 -7.59
N GLY A 547 -23.37 -3.27 -8.12
CA GLY A 547 -24.09 -4.54 -8.26
C GLY A 547 -23.39 -5.51 -9.20
N GLN A 548 -22.81 -5.02 -10.29
CA GLN A 548 -22.02 -5.83 -11.20
C GLN A 548 -20.77 -6.39 -10.48
N VAL A 549 -19.99 -5.55 -9.79
CA VAL A 549 -18.82 -6.02 -9.04
C VAL A 549 -19.22 -7.04 -7.96
N VAL A 550 -20.37 -6.84 -7.30
CA VAL A 550 -20.86 -7.81 -6.30
C VAL A 550 -21.23 -9.15 -6.94
N ARG A 551 -21.85 -9.18 -8.14
CA ARG A 551 -22.31 -10.42 -8.77
C ARG A 551 -21.25 -11.11 -9.63
N GLU A 552 -20.46 -10.34 -10.37
CA GLU A 552 -19.62 -10.79 -11.47
C GLU A 552 -18.13 -10.53 -11.23
N GLY A 553 -17.80 -9.71 -10.21
CA GLY A 553 -16.40 -9.40 -9.89
C GLY A 553 -15.63 -10.66 -9.53
N GLU A 554 -14.50 -10.88 -10.18
CA GLU A 554 -13.56 -11.93 -9.82
C GLU A 554 -13.13 -11.76 -8.37
N GLN A 555 -12.97 -12.87 -7.69
CA GLN A 555 -12.59 -12.90 -6.29
C GLN A 555 -11.38 -13.79 -6.10
N MET A 556 -10.56 -13.41 -5.14
CA MET A 556 -9.35 -14.14 -4.80
C MET A 556 -9.16 -14.17 -3.29
N ARG A 557 -8.87 -15.35 -2.77
CA ARG A 557 -8.35 -15.50 -1.42
C ARG A 557 -6.86 -15.73 -1.51
N PHE A 558 -6.09 -14.76 -1.08
CA PHE A 558 -4.65 -14.90 -0.99
C PHE A 558 -4.30 -15.89 0.11
N GLY A 559 -3.35 -16.75 -0.17
CA GLY A 559 -2.98 -17.83 0.72
C GLY A 559 -3.69 -19.15 0.42
N GLU A 560 -4.60 -19.18 -0.56
CA GLU A 560 -5.23 -20.40 -1.09
C GLU A 560 -4.79 -20.62 -2.54
N GLY A 561 -3.51 -21.01 -2.76
CA GLY A 561 -2.91 -21.29 -4.08
C GLY A 561 -2.28 -20.09 -4.79
N THR A 562 -2.46 -18.89 -4.27
CA THR A 562 -1.86 -17.70 -4.87
C THR A 562 -1.19 -16.82 -3.82
N ASN A 563 0.13 -16.76 -3.87
CA ASN A 563 0.85 -15.69 -3.18
C ASN A 563 0.76 -14.40 -4.01
N PRO A 564 0.63 -13.22 -3.36
CA PRO A 564 0.76 -11.96 -4.07
C PRO A 564 2.11 -11.91 -4.78
N TYR A 565 2.11 -11.50 -6.04
CA TYR A 565 3.35 -11.44 -6.81
C TYR A 565 3.45 -10.12 -7.60
N MET A 566 4.67 -9.77 -7.96
CA MET A 566 4.97 -8.71 -8.91
C MET A 566 5.22 -9.33 -10.27
N ILE A 567 4.52 -8.86 -11.29
CA ILE A 567 4.57 -9.42 -12.65
C ILE A 567 5.72 -8.81 -13.45
N LEU A 568 6.05 -7.55 -13.18
CA LEU A 568 6.96 -6.76 -14.01
C LEU A 568 8.26 -6.45 -13.26
N PRO A 569 9.39 -6.33 -13.98
CA PRO A 569 10.70 -5.99 -13.41
C PRO A 569 10.77 -4.51 -12.97
N GLU A 570 9.63 -3.96 -12.54
CA GLU A 570 9.56 -2.60 -12.03
C GLU A 570 10.25 -2.50 -10.67
N TYR A 571 10.90 -1.38 -10.45
CA TYR A 571 11.63 -1.07 -9.20
C TYR A 571 12.79 -2.03 -8.93
N GLN A 572 13.36 -2.59 -10.00
CA GLN A 572 14.57 -3.41 -10.02
C GLN A 572 15.73 -2.67 -10.67
N ILE A 573 16.94 -3.15 -10.42
CA ILE A 573 18.14 -2.67 -11.10
C ILE A 573 17.98 -2.97 -12.60
N GLU A 574 18.34 -2.02 -13.45
CA GLU A 574 18.22 -2.18 -14.90
C GLU A 574 18.97 -3.43 -15.39
N GLY A 575 18.33 -4.18 -16.27
CA GLY A 575 18.88 -5.44 -16.80
C GLY A 575 18.67 -6.67 -15.90
N THR A 576 17.95 -6.55 -14.78
CA THR A 576 17.61 -7.70 -13.93
C THR A 576 16.53 -8.57 -14.60
N ASP A 577 16.81 -9.85 -14.75
CA ASP A 577 15.81 -10.88 -15.08
C ASP A 577 15.14 -11.39 -13.80
N VAL A 578 13.90 -10.95 -13.57
CA VAL A 578 13.12 -11.40 -12.40
C VAL A 578 12.58 -12.83 -12.54
N GLY A 579 12.63 -13.41 -13.73
CA GLY A 579 12.27 -14.82 -13.99
C GLY A 579 13.33 -15.79 -13.47
N ASP A 580 14.59 -15.34 -13.40
CA ASP A 580 15.70 -16.13 -12.86
C ASP A 580 15.81 -15.97 -11.34
N THR A 581 14.76 -16.35 -10.62
CA THR A 581 14.69 -16.34 -9.15
C THR A 581 14.17 -17.66 -8.58
N ARG A 582 14.31 -18.74 -9.34
CA ARG A 582 13.80 -20.07 -8.94
C ARG A 582 14.53 -20.64 -7.73
N SER A 583 15.85 -20.40 -7.62
CA SER A 583 16.67 -20.89 -6.51
C SER A 583 16.87 -19.83 -5.44
N ARG A 584 16.66 -20.18 -4.18
CA ARG A 584 16.98 -19.35 -3.00
C ARG A 584 18.33 -19.71 -2.39
N THR A 585 19.15 -20.44 -3.12
CA THR A 585 20.44 -20.91 -2.65
C THR A 585 21.54 -19.89 -2.87
N LEU A 586 22.56 -20.02 -2.06
CA LEU A 586 23.81 -19.29 -2.15
C LEU A 586 24.75 -20.09 -3.06
N LEU A 587 25.38 -19.44 -4.03
CA LEU A 587 26.41 -20.05 -4.88
C LEU A 587 27.79 -19.71 -4.34
N VAL A 588 28.70 -20.68 -4.39
CA VAL A 588 30.08 -20.54 -3.94
C VAL A 588 31.02 -20.73 -5.14
N GLU A 589 31.80 -19.71 -5.45
CA GLU A 589 32.90 -19.80 -6.43
C GLU A 589 34.23 -19.75 -5.67
N GLY A 590 35.06 -20.77 -5.83
CA GLY A 590 36.31 -20.95 -5.08
C GLY A 590 36.20 -22.02 -3.98
N ASP A 591 37.28 -22.21 -3.22
CA ASP A 591 37.34 -23.23 -2.16
C ASP A 591 36.85 -22.64 -0.82
N ALA A 592 35.54 -22.59 -0.62
CA ALA A 592 34.92 -22.17 0.61
C ALA A 592 33.73 -23.09 0.98
N GLN A 593 33.58 -23.31 2.27
CA GLN A 593 32.44 -24.05 2.84
C GLN A 593 31.48 -23.09 3.51
N VAL A 594 30.18 -23.28 3.32
CA VAL A 594 29.11 -22.53 3.96
C VAL A 594 28.21 -23.47 4.74
N THR A 595 28.02 -23.16 6.02
CA THR A 595 27.13 -23.95 6.91
C THR A 595 26.24 -23.04 7.71
N ALA A 596 25.21 -23.58 8.37
CA ALA A 596 24.27 -22.84 9.19
C ALA A 596 23.66 -21.63 8.44
N TYR A 597 23.29 -21.83 7.17
CA TYR A 597 22.70 -20.80 6.35
C TYR A 597 21.27 -20.48 6.82
N GLU A 598 21.01 -19.21 7.10
CA GLU A 598 19.69 -18.70 7.46
C GLU A 598 19.41 -17.44 6.65
N LYS A 599 18.22 -17.37 6.05
CA LYS A 599 17.74 -16.20 5.31
C LYS A 599 16.38 -15.75 5.84
N GLU A 600 16.30 -14.51 6.31
CA GLU A 600 15.06 -13.88 6.73
C GLU A 600 14.89 -12.53 5.99
N GLY A 601 13.98 -12.49 5.01
CA GLY A 601 13.80 -11.34 4.16
C GLY A 601 15.10 -10.92 3.47
N THR A 602 15.55 -9.71 3.78
CA THR A 602 16.81 -9.13 3.24
C THR A 602 18.03 -9.44 4.09
N ARG A 603 17.92 -10.27 5.14
CA ARG A 603 19.04 -10.68 5.99
C ARG A 603 19.49 -12.08 5.63
N ILE A 604 20.80 -12.27 5.61
CA ILE A 604 21.41 -13.58 5.52
C ILE A 604 22.45 -13.71 6.65
N SER A 605 22.47 -14.87 7.29
CA SER A 605 23.52 -15.26 8.25
C SER A 605 23.98 -16.68 7.92
N CYS A 606 25.29 -16.91 7.89
CA CYS A 606 25.85 -18.25 7.72
C CYS A 606 27.27 -18.32 8.32
N ALA A 607 27.70 -19.54 8.65
CA ALA A 607 29.07 -19.78 8.99
C ALA A 607 29.87 -20.09 7.72
N VAL A 608 31.02 -19.45 7.55
CA VAL A 608 31.86 -19.61 6.36
C VAL A 608 33.28 -20.02 6.76
N SER A 609 33.92 -20.82 5.89
CA SER A 609 35.34 -21.19 6.00
C SER A 609 35.94 -21.27 4.59
N ALA A 610 36.81 -20.33 4.22
CA ALA A 610 37.44 -20.24 2.90
C ALA A 610 38.90 -20.65 2.96
N GLN A 611 39.31 -21.62 2.14
CA GLN A 611 40.70 -22.06 2.01
C GLN A 611 41.47 -21.17 1.00
N SER A 612 40.79 -20.67 0.00
CA SER A 612 41.28 -19.72 -1.00
C SER A 612 40.37 -18.50 -1.08
N ASP A 613 40.75 -17.50 -1.87
CA ASP A 613 39.83 -16.42 -2.21
C ASP A 613 38.56 -16.99 -2.88
N ALA A 614 37.41 -16.61 -2.36
CA ALA A 614 36.12 -17.10 -2.82
C ALA A 614 35.11 -15.97 -2.99
N VAL A 615 34.13 -16.20 -3.86
CA VAL A 615 33.00 -15.30 -4.08
C VAL A 615 31.70 -16.03 -3.74
N LEU A 616 30.92 -15.45 -2.85
CA LEU A 616 29.57 -15.93 -2.54
C LEU A 616 28.55 -15.11 -3.31
N THR A 617 27.76 -15.74 -4.18
CA THR A 617 26.61 -15.11 -4.84
C THR A 617 25.35 -15.41 -4.06
N LEU A 618 24.71 -14.38 -3.56
CA LEU A 618 23.57 -14.49 -2.65
C LEU A 618 22.23 -14.44 -3.40
N PRO A 619 21.16 -15.11 -2.93
CA PRO A 619 19.82 -15.01 -3.49
C PRO A 619 19.14 -13.69 -3.06
N LEU A 620 19.76 -12.57 -3.41
CA LEU A 620 19.32 -11.19 -3.19
C LEU A 620 19.72 -10.37 -4.41
N PHE A 621 18.83 -9.49 -4.85
CA PHE A 621 19.22 -8.44 -5.80
C PHE A 621 20.04 -7.36 -5.08
N GLY A 622 21.17 -7.00 -5.67
CA GLY A 622 22.20 -6.18 -5.03
C GLY A 622 21.91 -4.69 -5.05
N PHE A 623 20.75 -4.29 -4.50
CA PHE A 623 20.48 -2.86 -4.31
C PHE A 623 21.57 -2.19 -3.50
N ALA A 624 21.93 -0.97 -3.87
CA ALA A 624 22.86 -0.18 -3.10
C ALA A 624 22.34 0.07 -1.68
N GLY A 625 23.14 -0.30 -0.69
CA GLY A 625 22.80 -0.24 0.73
C GLY A 625 22.90 -1.56 1.47
N TYR A 626 23.26 -2.67 0.79
CA TYR A 626 23.65 -3.88 1.48
C TYR A 626 25.04 -3.77 2.09
N GLU A 627 25.19 -4.29 3.29
CA GLU A 627 26.46 -4.45 4.00
C GLU A 627 26.67 -5.93 4.35
N ALA A 628 27.91 -6.41 4.19
CA ALA A 628 28.34 -7.70 4.64
C ALA A 628 29.41 -7.57 5.72
N THR A 629 29.35 -8.39 6.76
CA THR A 629 30.35 -8.44 7.83
C THR A 629 30.69 -9.89 8.17
N LEU A 630 31.98 -10.16 8.43
CA LEU A 630 32.49 -11.42 8.97
C LEU A 630 32.90 -11.18 10.43
N ASP A 631 32.20 -11.78 11.38
CA ASP A 631 32.36 -11.55 12.82
C ASP A 631 32.40 -10.06 13.24
N GLY A 632 31.71 -9.21 12.46
CA GLY A 632 31.62 -7.76 12.66
C GLY A 632 32.56 -6.92 11.80
N GLU A 633 33.60 -7.50 11.19
CA GLU A 633 34.49 -6.81 10.27
C GLU A 633 33.86 -6.69 8.88
N PRO A 634 33.90 -5.50 8.25
CA PRO A 634 33.23 -5.29 6.97
C PRO A 634 33.89 -6.05 5.83
N LEU A 635 33.08 -6.63 4.96
CA LEU A 635 33.47 -7.26 3.71
C LEU A 635 32.97 -6.48 2.50
N ALA A 636 33.71 -6.57 1.40
CA ALA A 636 33.32 -5.96 0.14
C ALA A 636 32.12 -6.70 -0.46
N VAL A 637 31.09 -5.92 -0.81
CA VAL A 637 29.93 -6.38 -1.57
C VAL A 637 30.00 -5.90 -3.00
N GLY A 638 29.45 -6.68 -3.94
CA GLY A 638 29.42 -6.34 -5.37
C GLY A 638 28.17 -6.86 -6.05
N LEU A 639 28.11 -6.68 -7.37
CA LEU A 639 27.08 -7.24 -8.24
C LEU A 639 27.69 -8.39 -9.06
N GLY A 640 27.04 -9.53 -9.03
CA GLY A 640 27.33 -10.66 -9.89
C GLY A 640 26.34 -10.75 -11.08
N GLU A 641 26.26 -11.91 -11.67
CA GLU A 641 25.32 -12.21 -12.74
C GLU A 641 23.88 -11.91 -12.29
N ASN A 642 23.06 -11.42 -13.22
CA ASN A 642 21.67 -11.02 -12.99
C ASN A 642 21.50 -10.03 -11.81
N ASN A 643 22.47 -9.12 -11.62
CA ASN A 643 22.48 -8.15 -10.52
C ASN A 643 22.32 -8.77 -9.11
N ARG A 644 22.70 -10.04 -8.95
CA ARG A 644 22.71 -10.69 -7.64
C ARG A 644 23.82 -10.09 -6.75
N LEU A 645 23.54 -10.00 -5.46
CA LEU A 645 24.49 -9.52 -4.48
C LEU A 645 25.63 -10.55 -4.32
N THR A 646 26.87 -10.09 -4.43
CA THR A 646 28.07 -10.91 -4.18
C THR A 646 28.86 -10.43 -2.96
N VAL A 647 29.49 -11.36 -2.26
CA VAL A 647 30.41 -11.10 -1.14
C VAL A 647 31.73 -11.79 -1.42
N ARG A 648 32.84 -11.06 -1.31
CA ARG A 648 34.18 -11.63 -1.47
C ARG A 648 34.74 -12.06 -0.12
N LEU A 649 35.14 -13.32 -0.03
CA LEU A 649 35.84 -13.89 1.12
C LEU A 649 37.34 -13.99 0.78
N PRO A 650 38.23 -13.40 1.56
CA PRO A 650 39.65 -13.61 1.38
C PRO A 650 40.08 -15.02 1.83
N ALA A 651 41.19 -15.51 1.29
CA ALA A 651 41.79 -16.77 1.72
C ALA A 651 42.00 -16.80 3.24
N GLY A 652 41.63 -17.91 3.89
CA GLY A 652 41.71 -18.08 5.34
C GLY A 652 40.55 -17.42 6.11
N ALA A 653 39.56 -16.83 5.45
CA ALA A 653 38.39 -16.28 6.11
C ALA A 653 37.58 -17.39 6.80
N GLN A 654 37.34 -17.23 8.12
CA GLN A 654 36.55 -18.17 8.91
C GLN A 654 35.75 -17.39 9.94
N GLY A 655 34.43 -17.66 10.05
CA GLY A 655 33.57 -16.99 11.02
C GLY A 655 32.10 -16.93 10.57
N THR A 656 31.33 -16.07 11.22
CA THR A 656 29.92 -15.84 10.89
C THR A 656 29.80 -14.67 9.93
N LEU A 657 29.41 -14.96 8.70
CA LEU A 657 29.01 -13.98 7.70
C LEU A 657 27.60 -13.48 8.02
N ARG A 658 27.43 -12.16 8.06
CA ARG A 658 26.11 -11.51 8.16
C ARG A 658 25.95 -10.49 7.06
N VAL A 659 24.83 -10.59 6.35
CA VAL A 659 24.45 -9.66 5.28
C VAL A 659 23.12 -9.03 5.62
N ARG A 660 23.00 -7.74 5.45
CA ARG A 660 21.76 -6.98 5.72
C ARG A 660 21.68 -5.73 4.86
N PHE A 661 20.46 -5.27 4.61
CA PHE A 661 20.25 -3.96 4.00
C PHE A 661 20.35 -2.86 5.06
N VAL A 662 21.15 -1.83 4.77
CA VAL A 662 21.38 -0.68 5.65
C VAL A 662 21.15 0.60 4.87
N ASN A 663 20.33 1.50 5.43
CA ASN A 663 20.09 2.80 4.80
C ASN A 663 21.38 3.62 4.63
N TRP A 664 21.55 4.25 3.49
CA TRP A 664 22.68 5.16 3.25
C TRP A 664 22.75 6.28 4.30
N PRO A 665 23.93 6.81 4.62
CA PRO A 665 24.08 7.91 5.57
C PRO A 665 23.21 9.13 5.21
N LEU A 666 23.14 9.49 3.91
CA LEU A 666 22.27 10.57 3.42
C LEU A 666 20.79 10.29 3.72
N TRP A 667 20.34 9.04 3.50
CA TRP A 667 18.96 8.66 3.77
C TRP A 667 18.63 8.73 5.26
N ARG A 668 19.55 8.30 6.12
CA ARG A 668 19.39 8.40 7.59
C ARG A 668 19.28 9.86 8.05
N VAL A 669 20.03 10.78 7.46
CA VAL A 669 19.90 12.21 7.72
C VAL A 669 18.52 12.71 7.30
N CYS A 670 18.04 12.33 6.12
CA CYS A 670 16.72 12.70 5.63
C CYS A 670 15.60 12.11 6.51
N ASP A 671 15.74 10.86 6.94
CA ASP A 671 14.82 10.20 7.88
C ASP A 671 14.75 10.99 9.20
N ALA A 672 15.90 11.36 9.77
CA ALA A 672 15.99 12.13 11.01
C ALA A 672 15.38 13.53 10.86
N VAL A 673 15.69 14.25 9.78
CA VAL A 673 15.13 15.59 9.50
C VAL A 673 13.60 15.53 9.38
N SER A 674 13.08 14.57 8.62
CA SER A 674 11.64 14.43 8.44
C SER A 674 10.93 14.06 9.75
N LEU A 675 11.49 13.16 10.53
CA LEU A 675 10.95 12.75 11.85
C LEU A 675 10.97 13.93 12.84
N LEU A 676 12.08 14.63 12.95
CA LEU A 676 12.22 15.80 13.83
C LEU A 676 11.23 16.92 13.42
N THR A 677 11.07 17.14 12.11
CA THR A 677 10.09 18.10 11.57
C THR A 677 8.68 17.70 11.97
N LEU A 678 8.31 16.42 11.85
CA LEU A 678 7.00 15.91 12.27
C LEU A 678 6.79 16.11 13.78
N MET A 679 7.77 15.75 14.60
CA MET A 679 7.71 15.91 16.05
C MET A 679 7.53 17.38 16.44
N ALA A 680 8.30 18.29 15.82
CA ALA A 680 8.19 19.73 16.03
C ALA A 680 6.80 20.26 15.63
N ALA A 681 6.27 19.83 14.47
CA ALA A 681 4.94 20.23 14.01
C ALA A 681 3.82 19.77 14.97
N VAL A 682 3.88 18.50 15.42
CA VAL A 682 2.92 17.94 16.39
C VAL A 682 3.03 18.66 17.74
N SER A 683 4.24 18.87 18.24
CA SER A 683 4.48 19.61 19.49
C SER A 683 3.95 21.04 19.44
N ALA A 684 4.22 21.76 18.35
CA ALA A 684 3.70 23.11 18.13
C ALA A 684 2.15 23.13 18.09
N TRP A 685 1.54 22.14 17.45
CA TRP A 685 0.09 21.98 17.40
C TRP A 685 -0.51 21.73 18.80
N VAL A 686 0.07 20.83 19.59
CA VAL A 686 -0.37 20.53 20.97
C VAL A 686 -0.23 21.75 21.86
N MET A 687 0.89 22.48 21.80
CA MET A 687 1.12 23.70 22.58
C MET A 687 0.10 24.80 22.24
N ARG A 688 -0.14 25.06 20.94
CA ARG A 688 -1.16 26.03 20.50
C ARG A 688 -2.55 25.66 20.98
N ARG A 689 -2.91 24.35 20.95
CA ARG A 689 -4.19 23.87 21.45
C ARG A 689 -4.33 24.05 22.96
N ARG A 690 -3.28 23.76 23.74
CA ARG A 690 -3.25 23.99 25.20
C ARG A 690 -3.40 25.47 25.56
N LYS A 691 -2.69 26.36 24.83
CA LYS A 691 -2.79 27.82 25.04
C LYS A 691 -4.21 28.33 24.78
N ARG A 692 -4.86 27.91 23.69
CA ARG A 692 -6.25 28.27 23.38
C ARG A 692 -7.23 27.81 24.49
N MET A 693 -7.04 26.59 25.00
CA MET A 693 -7.90 26.06 26.09
C MET A 693 -7.74 26.85 27.41
N ARG A 694 -6.52 27.31 27.73
CA ARG A 694 -6.28 28.13 28.93
C ARG A 694 -6.94 29.51 28.80
N VAL A 695 -6.86 30.16 27.66
CA VAL A 695 -7.53 31.46 27.41
C VAL A 695 -9.04 31.30 27.55
N MET A 696 -9.65 30.28 26.96
CA MET A 696 -11.10 30.02 27.08
C MET A 696 -11.55 29.72 28.54
N GLN A 697 -10.66 29.12 29.37
CA GLN A 697 -10.95 28.90 30.80
C GLN A 697 -10.83 30.16 31.64
N SER A 698 -9.86 31.08 31.35
CA SER A 698 -9.74 32.37 32.02
C SER A 698 -10.93 33.28 31.71
N ASP A 699 -11.38 33.33 30.44
CA ASP A 699 -12.56 34.15 30.06
C ASP A 699 -13.85 33.63 30.70
N SER A 700 -14.00 32.31 30.88
CA SER A 700 -15.15 31.71 31.55
C SER A 700 -15.12 31.88 33.08
N SER A 701 -13.95 32.09 33.70
CA SER A 701 -13.82 32.39 35.14
C SER A 701 -13.99 33.85 35.46
N CYS A 702 -13.73 34.78 34.51
CA CYS A 702 -14.03 36.21 34.65
C CYS A 702 -15.51 36.56 34.41
N ALA A 703 -16.27 35.64 33.78
CA ALA A 703 -17.70 35.82 33.49
C ALA A 703 -18.62 35.23 34.58
N ARG A 704 -18.06 34.66 35.62
CA ARG A 704 -18.74 34.23 36.86
C ARG A 704 -18.35 35.17 38.00
#